data_0319835d9c52326bcd8a2096d3a09b7d
#
_entry.id   0319835d9c52326bcd8a2096d3a09b7d
#
_cell.length_a   1.000
_cell.length_b   1.000
_cell.length_c   1.000
_cell.angle_alpha   90.00
_cell.angle_beta   90.00
_cell.angle_gamma   90.00
#
_symmetry.space_group_name_H-M   'P 1'
#
loop_
_entity.id
_entity.type
_entity.pdbx_description
1 polymer ?
#
loop_
_entity_poly.entity_id
_entity_poly.type
_entity_poly.pdbx_seq_one_letter_code
_entity_poly.pdbx_strand_id
1 'polypeptide(L)'
;MATATEQSKGIGESVLRKEDRKFLTGRGRYVDDIKIPGMLHMAVVRSQYAHADITRIDTTAAGGMPGVTAVLTGDDLEFFAGVPCGSNPTGDMVQPARPPLAKGRVRHVGEPIAVVIAADRYAARDAVDAVVVDYAPLTAVIGVDAALAEGAPRIHEELDSNVGLILTHKTDGIDAAFAKADVVVKHTIHNQRLIHVPMETRGVVADWNPASDDLTVYSSTQIPHFLRTFLAIVCGVSEAKVRAIAPDVGGGFGAKLNTYAEEFIAAAASHKVGAPVKWIEERSEAMLATCHGRAQDAHVELAADSNGKVLGMRAHYVQDYGSYLQLLTPLISQLTMLMAPGAYAIPDVDIKVTNVYTNTVPTDALRGAGRPEATHAIERMMDILAEKVGISRTEVRRRNFPAEWPFTSPIGLAYDSGDYAKTLDKLLELSDDEETFARRRTEAAARGKLLGRGLSTWVEICGFAPSDVTHAIGLTPGGWESSTVRMHPTGKATVITGTSPHGQGHATSWSQIIETELGVPFDDIEVIHGDTAFAPYGLGTYGSRSVAVGGIAVHLAATKVRDKARQVAAQMLEASVDDLDFAGGAFSVKGSPDQRVTIQEVAFRAWQAFDMPEGVTPGLDETVFFDPPNCTFPFGAHGCEVEVDRDTGKVEITGYIAVDDCGNVINPMIVAGQVHGGVAHGIGQALYEGAVYDTEGQLLNGTLVDYGIPSAAEVPHIVTERTVTPSPTNPLGVKGIGEAGTIAATPAVVSAVCDAIGVADLDMPMTPETVWNAMQKGGAA
;
A
#
# COMPACT_ATOMS: atom_id res chain seq x y z
N MET A 1 23.51 35.13 -28.05
CA MET A 1 23.34 33.69 -27.94
C MET A 1 21.88 33.51 -27.61
N ALA A 2 21.09 32.87 -28.46
CA ALA A 2 19.70 32.57 -28.17
C ALA A 2 19.69 31.58 -27.01
N THR A 3 19.16 31.97 -25.87
CA THR A 3 18.85 31.07 -24.76
C THR A 3 17.83 30.04 -25.28
N ALA A 4 18.24 28.79 -25.33
CA ALA A 4 17.26 27.71 -25.48
C ALA A 4 16.20 27.94 -24.39
N THR A 5 14.96 28.12 -24.78
CA THR A 5 13.83 28.13 -23.87
C THR A 5 13.86 26.79 -23.16
N GLU A 6 14.21 26.76 -21.87
CA GLU A 6 14.08 25.57 -21.06
C GLU A 6 12.64 25.10 -21.18
N GLN A 7 12.47 23.85 -21.60
CA GLN A 7 11.16 23.23 -21.72
C GLN A 7 10.55 23.16 -20.32
N SER A 8 9.30 23.62 -20.15
CA SER A 8 8.58 23.51 -18.88
C SER A 8 8.59 22.05 -18.39
N LYS A 9 8.81 21.87 -17.12
CA LYS A 9 8.75 20.56 -16.43
C LYS A 9 7.52 20.47 -15.52
N GLY A 10 6.51 21.28 -15.75
CA GLY A 10 5.28 21.36 -14.95
C GLY A 10 4.38 20.12 -15.02
N ILE A 11 3.17 20.26 -14.48
CA ILE A 11 2.15 19.21 -14.46
C ILE A 11 1.86 18.71 -15.89
N GLY A 12 1.78 17.38 -16.06
CA GLY A 12 1.50 16.72 -17.33
C GLY A 12 2.73 16.34 -18.14
N GLU A 13 3.89 16.90 -17.82
CA GLU A 13 5.14 16.62 -18.52
C GLU A 13 5.80 15.32 -17.99
N SER A 14 6.39 14.55 -18.92
CA SER A 14 7.16 13.34 -18.59
C SER A 14 8.58 13.73 -18.18
N VAL A 15 8.80 13.98 -16.90
CA VAL A 15 10.07 14.41 -16.34
C VAL A 15 10.76 13.25 -15.63
N LEU A 16 12.08 13.09 -15.82
CA LEU A 16 12.91 12.15 -15.09
C LEU A 16 12.90 12.47 -13.59
N ARG A 17 12.91 11.43 -12.75
CA ARG A 17 12.86 11.60 -11.31
C ARG A 17 14.11 12.33 -10.78
N LYS A 18 13.91 13.37 -9.97
CA LYS A 18 15.01 14.08 -9.26
C LYS A 18 15.79 13.14 -8.36
N GLU A 19 15.09 12.19 -7.76
CA GLU A 19 15.60 11.23 -6.81
C GLU A 19 16.62 10.27 -7.43
N ASP A 20 16.48 9.96 -8.71
CA ASP A 20 17.30 8.93 -9.39
C ASP A 20 18.78 9.26 -9.36
N ARG A 21 19.17 10.53 -9.46
CA ARG A 21 20.57 10.95 -9.47
C ARG A 21 21.31 10.48 -8.21
N LYS A 22 20.70 10.65 -7.02
CA LYS A 22 21.35 10.22 -5.78
C LYS A 22 21.45 8.69 -5.68
N PHE A 23 20.44 7.96 -6.14
CA PHE A 23 20.44 6.50 -6.11
C PHE A 23 21.44 5.90 -7.11
N LEU A 24 21.44 6.37 -8.35
CA LEU A 24 22.35 5.90 -9.41
C LEU A 24 23.81 6.23 -9.13
N THR A 25 24.10 7.23 -8.30
CA THR A 25 25.47 7.60 -7.90
C THR A 25 25.88 7.06 -6.54
N GLY A 26 25.09 6.15 -5.94
CA GLY A 26 25.39 5.53 -4.64
C GLY A 26 25.33 6.51 -3.46
N ARG A 27 24.53 7.56 -3.58
CA ARG A 27 24.32 8.58 -2.53
C ARG A 27 22.98 8.45 -1.82
N GLY A 28 22.21 7.40 -2.11
CA GLY A 28 21.05 7.01 -1.30
C GLY A 28 21.51 6.74 0.14
N ARG A 29 20.67 7.06 1.10
CA ARG A 29 20.99 6.88 2.53
C ARG A 29 19.84 6.14 3.20
N TYR A 30 20.04 4.84 3.38
CA TYR A 30 19.09 3.92 4.00
C TYR A 30 19.39 3.76 5.49
N VAL A 31 18.52 3.07 6.23
CA VAL A 31 18.72 2.88 7.68
C VAL A 31 20.06 2.18 7.99
N ASP A 32 20.48 1.20 7.19
CA ASP A 32 21.76 0.52 7.41
C ASP A 32 22.98 1.43 7.19
N ASP A 33 22.84 2.53 6.45
CA ASP A 33 23.92 3.51 6.24
C ASP A 33 24.09 4.47 7.43
N ILE A 34 23.12 4.53 8.36
CA ILE A 34 23.19 5.42 9.53
C ILE A 34 24.25 4.91 10.50
N LYS A 35 25.18 5.80 10.86
CA LYS A 35 26.27 5.53 11.83
C LYS A 35 26.29 6.63 12.87
N ILE A 36 26.19 6.25 14.13
CA ILE A 36 26.26 7.14 15.30
C ILE A 36 27.43 6.70 16.16
N PRO A 37 28.25 7.62 16.71
CA PRO A 37 29.35 7.27 17.61
C PRO A 37 28.86 6.46 18.82
N GLY A 38 29.56 5.37 19.14
CA GLY A 38 29.20 4.48 20.25
C GLY A 38 28.01 3.55 20.00
N MET A 39 27.50 3.50 18.78
CA MET A 39 26.36 2.68 18.40
C MET A 39 26.63 1.19 18.59
N LEU A 40 25.69 0.51 19.26
CA LEU A 40 25.64 -0.93 19.44
C LEU A 40 24.69 -1.58 18.40
N HIS A 41 24.82 -2.89 18.26
CA HIS A 41 23.99 -3.67 17.33
C HIS A 41 23.11 -4.65 18.10
N MET A 42 21.85 -4.72 17.69
CA MET A 42 20.83 -5.62 18.24
C MET A 42 20.60 -6.80 17.29
N ALA A 43 20.48 -8.00 17.85
CA ALA A 43 19.93 -9.16 17.18
C ALA A 43 18.78 -9.75 18.01
N VAL A 44 17.79 -10.32 17.35
CA VAL A 44 16.54 -10.78 18.00
C VAL A 44 16.56 -12.30 18.11
N VAL A 45 16.28 -12.80 19.33
CA VAL A 45 15.98 -14.22 19.58
C VAL A 45 14.52 -14.45 19.26
N ARG A 46 14.25 -15.31 18.27
CA ARG A 46 12.89 -15.57 17.77
C ARG A 46 12.39 -16.96 18.09
N SER A 47 11.09 -17.08 18.28
CA SER A 47 10.43 -18.35 18.52
C SER A 47 10.65 -19.34 17.37
N GLN A 48 10.97 -20.58 17.71
CA GLN A 48 11.01 -21.72 16.80
C GLN A 48 9.68 -22.49 16.80
N TYR A 49 8.73 -22.16 17.70
CA TYR A 49 7.43 -22.78 17.84
C TYR A 49 6.33 -21.82 17.43
N ALA A 50 5.33 -22.36 16.76
CA ALA A 50 4.13 -21.59 16.39
C ALA A 50 3.19 -21.41 17.58
N HIS A 51 3.16 -22.36 18.53
CA HIS A 51 2.37 -22.28 19.75
C HIS A 51 3.04 -23.05 20.88
N ALA A 52 3.52 -22.35 21.88
CA ALA A 52 4.18 -22.96 23.04
C ALA A 52 4.18 -22.02 24.25
N ASP A 53 4.14 -22.59 25.46
CA ASP A 53 4.48 -21.85 26.68
C ASP A 53 5.99 -21.76 26.83
N ILE A 54 6.50 -20.56 27.14
CA ILE A 54 7.91 -20.33 27.50
C ILE A 54 8.06 -20.69 28.96
N THR A 55 8.82 -21.75 29.27
CA THR A 55 9.02 -22.20 30.65
C THR A 55 10.29 -21.63 31.29
N ARG A 56 11.31 -21.30 30.47
CA ARG A 56 12.56 -20.66 30.92
C ARG A 56 13.26 -19.98 29.75
N ILE A 57 13.91 -18.87 30.05
CA ILE A 57 14.90 -18.23 29.16
C ILE A 57 16.21 -18.10 29.92
N ASP A 58 17.29 -18.76 29.41
CA ASP A 58 18.62 -18.68 29.99
C ASP A 58 19.53 -17.85 29.09
N THR A 59 19.90 -16.69 29.58
CA THR A 59 20.76 -15.70 28.87
C THR A 59 22.21 -15.74 29.33
N THR A 60 22.55 -16.65 30.28
CA THR A 60 23.86 -16.63 30.98
C THR A 60 25.05 -16.82 30.02
N ALA A 61 24.94 -17.82 29.13
CA ALA A 61 26.00 -18.12 28.18
C ALA A 61 26.20 -16.96 27.17
N ALA A 62 25.10 -16.45 26.62
CA ALA A 62 25.12 -15.33 25.67
C ALA A 62 25.70 -14.04 26.32
N GLY A 63 25.29 -13.73 27.54
CA GLY A 63 25.78 -12.56 28.27
C GLY A 63 27.28 -12.60 28.60
N GLY A 64 27.90 -13.80 28.63
CA GLY A 64 29.31 -14.00 28.85
C GLY A 64 30.18 -13.94 27.57
N MET A 65 29.59 -13.82 26.39
CA MET A 65 30.32 -13.84 25.13
C MET A 65 31.06 -12.52 24.87
N PRO A 66 32.26 -12.59 24.23
CA PRO A 66 33.02 -11.38 23.88
C PRO A 66 32.21 -10.41 23.01
N GLY A 67 32.25 -9.14 23.37
CA GLY A 67 31.55 -8.09 22.60
C GLY A 67 30.07 -7.92 22.95
N VAL A 68 29.47 -8.81 23.70
CA VAL A 68 28.07 -8.68 24.18
C VAL A 68 28.02 -7.66 25.32
N THR A 69 27.12 -6.69 25.19
CA THR A 69 26.89 -5.64 26.20
C THR A 69 25.74 -6.00 27.10
N ALA A 70 24.64 -6.56 26.56
CA ALA A 70 23.48 -6.99 27.30
C ALA A 70 22.70 -8.05 26.53
N VAL A 71 21.97 -8.92 27.26
CA VAL A 71 20.94 -9.79 26.72
C VAL A 71 19.68 -9.45 27.51
N LEU A 72 18.63 -9.00 26.81
CA LEU A 72 17.43 -8.45 27.43
C LEU A 72 16.20 -9.28 27.03
N THR A 73 15.38 -9.59 28.03
CA THR A 73 14.09 -10.29 27.89
C THR A 73 12.93 -9.32 28.09
N GLY A 74 11.69 -9.81 27.96
CA GLY A 74 10.52 -9.02 28.28
C GLY A 74 10.45 -8.53 29.73
N ASP A 75 11.16 -9.15 30.65
CA ASP A 75 11.20 -8.74 32.07
C ASP A 75 12.25 -7.64 32.34
N ASP A 76 13.23 -7.47 31.44
CA ASP A 76 14.28 -6.46 31.55
C ASP A 76 13.89 -5.12 30.95
N LEU A 77 12.89 -5.10 30.07
CA LEU A 77 12.40 -3.92 29.37
C LEU A 77 10.99 -3.56 29.82
N GLU A 78 10.77 -2.27 30.09
CA GLU A 78 9.46 -1.76 30.46
C GLU A 78 8.74 -1.18 29.24
N PHE A 79 7.50 -1.66 29.02
CA PHE A 79 6.59 -1.14 28.01
C PHE A 79 5.26 -0.78 28.66
N PHE A 80 4.76 0.42 28.35
CA PHE A 80 3.52 0.97 28.91
C PHE A 80 2.28 0.53 28.11
N ALA A 81 2.49 0.01 26.92
CA ALA A 81 1.44 -0.57 26.07
C ALA A 81 2.02 -1.68 25.20
N GLY A 82 1.14 -2.49 24.60
CA GLY A 82 1.50 -3.46 23.56
C GLY A 82 1.72 -2.80 22.21
N VAL A 83 2.13 -3.60 21.21
CA VAL A 83 2.18 -3.18 19.80
C VAL A 83 0.76 -2.80 19.37
N PRO A 84 0.56 -1.56 18.86
CA PRO A 84 -0.78 -1.02 18.65
C PRO A 84 -1.48 -1.56 17.40
N CYS A 85 -2.81 -1.66 17.46
CA CYS A 85 -3.70 -1.76 16.32
C CYS A 85 -4.51 -0.44 16.22
N GLY A 86 -4.49 0.20 15.05
CA GLY A 86 -5.15 1.48 14.79
C GLY A 86 -6.54 1.36 14.14
N SER A 87 -7.09 0.15 14.05
CA SER A 87 -8.38 -0.11 13.42
C SER A 87 -9.30 -0.90 14.35
N ASN A 88 -10.52 -0.39 14.56
CA ASN A 88 -11.57 -1.05 15.33
C ASN A 88 -12.93 -0.80 14.63
N PRO A 89 -13.28 -1.59 13.61
CA PRO A 89 -14.47 -1.34 12.78
C PRO A 89 -15.81 -1.36 13.50
N THR A 90 -15.93 -2.11 14.60
CA THR A 90 -17.17 -2.23 15.39
C THR A 90 -17.17 -1.37 16.66
N GLY A 91 -16.02 -0.78 17.00
CA GLY A 91 -15.84 -0.01 18.24
C GLY A 91 -15.68 -0.85 19.49
N ASP A 92 -16.17 -2.07 19.51
CA ASP A 92 -16.16 -3.01 20.65
C ASP A 92 -15.32 -4.28 20.41
N MET A 93 -14.61 -4.35 19.27
CA MET A 93 -13.75 -5.48 18.94
C MET A 93 -12.68 -5.69 20.02
N VAL A 94 -12.55 -6.91 20.52
CA VAL A 94 -11.48 -7.28 21.44
C VAL A 94 -10.15 -7.34 20.68
N GLN A 95 -9.18 -6.60 21.16
CA GLN A 95 -7.82 -6.58 20.62
C GLN A 95 -6.89 -7.31 21.59
N PRO A 96 -6.50 -8.56 21.32
CA PRO A 96 -5.58 -9.30 22.18
C PRO A 96 -4.27 -8.55 22.38
N ALA A 97 -3.77 -8.50 23.62
CA ALA A 97 -2.55 -7.81 23.93
C ALA A 97 -1.34 -8.44 23.24
N ARG A 98 -0.54 -7.61 22.56
CA ARG A 98 0.71 -8.02 21.90
C ARG A 98 1.90 -7.33 22.55
N PRO A 99 2.59 -7.97 23.48
CA PRO A 99 3.81 -7.40 24.05
C PRO A 99 4.92 -7.32 22.99
N PRO A 100 5.79 -6.30 22.99
CA PRO A 100 6.92 -6.22 22.06
C PRO A 100 7.88 -7.43 22.16
N LEU A 101 8.10 -7.98 23.35
CA LEU A 101 8.77 -9.27 23.59
C LEU A 101 7.79 -10.26 24.21
N ALA A 102 7.71 -11.46 23.70
CA ALA A 102 6.81 -12.48 24.19
C ALA A 102 7.06 -12.82 25.67
N LYS A 103 5.98 -12.84 26.45
CA LYS A 103 5.99 -13.22 27.88
C LYS A 103 5.10 -14.44 28.10
N GLY A 104 5.67 -15.49 28.61
CA GLY A 104 4.95 -16.72 28.99
C GLY A 104 4.47 -17.59 27.85
N ARG A 105 4.15 -17.06 26.66
CA ARG A 105 3.67 -17.84 25.52
C ARG A 105 4.05 -17.21 24.19
N VAL A 106 4.42 -18.03 23.22
CA VAL A 106 4.58 -17.67 21.80
C VAL A 106 3.41 -18.18 20.97
N ARG A 107 3.05 -17.43 19.91
CA ARG A 107 1.87 -17.69 19.08
C ARG A 107 2.14 -17.81 17.58
N HIS A 108 3.38 -17.56 17.15
CA HIS A 108 3.85 -17.85 15.77
C HIS A 108 5.37 -18.06 15.75
N VAL A 109 5.85 -18.80 14.76
CA VAL A 109 7.28 -18.93 14.48
C VAL A 109 7.81 -17.55 14.04
N GLY A 110 8.91 -17.10 14.65
CA GLY A 110 9.47 -15.78 14.37
C GLY A 110 9.07 -14.69 15.39
N GLU A 111 8.19 -14.97 16.35
CA GLU A 111 7.83 -14.02 17.41
C GLU A 111 9.06 -13.66 18.27
N PRO A 112 9.31 -12.36 18.55
CA PRO A 112 10.48 -11.94 19.33
C PRO A 112 10.34 -12.32 20.82
N ILE A 113 11.40 -12.92 21.38
CA ILE A 113 11.42 -13.41 22.78
C ILE A 113 12.44 -12.65 23.63
N ALA A 114 13.63 -12.44 23.08
CA ALA A 114 14.72 -11.73 23.73
C ALA A 114 15.57 -11.02 22.68
N VAL A 115 16.44 -10.11 23.11
CA VAL A 115 17.38 -9.42 22.24
C VAL A 115 18.79 -9.45 22.82
N VAL A 116 19.77 -9.57 21.95
CA VAL A 116 21.19 -9.44 22.24
C VAL A 116 21.68 -8.11 21.74
N ILE A 117 22.35 -7.35 22.61
CA ILE A 117 23.00 -6.08 22.30
C ILE A 117 24.51 -6.28 22.36
N ALA A 118 25.23 -5.98 21.27
CA ALA A 118 26.67 -6.20 21.19
C ALA A 118 27.38 -5.06 20.45
N ALA A 119 28.72 -5.07 20.50
CA ALA A 119 29.57 -4.07 19.87
C ALA A 119 29.48 -4.03 18.34
N ASP A 120 29.15 -5.16 17.71
CA ASP A 120 28.92 -5.27 16.27
C ASP A 120 27.86 -6.33 15.97
N ARG A 121 27.40 -6.35 14.69
CA ARG A 121 26.32 -7.25 14.23
C ARG A 121 26.68 -8.73 14.31
N TYR A 122 27.96 -9.07 14.17
CA TYR A 122 28.41 -10.47 14.19
C TYR A 122 28.39 -11.01 15.61
N ALA A 123 28.95 -10.26 16.57
CA ALA A 123 28.89 -10.63 17.99
C ALA A 123 27.44 -10.72 18.48
N ALA A 124 26.56 -9.81 18.04
CA ALA A 124 25.12 -9.88 18.39
C ALA A 124 24.49 -11.16 17.83
N ARG A 125 24.75 -11.50 16.57
CA ARG A 125 24.17 -12.68 15.92
C ARG A 125 24.69 -14.00 16.50
N ASP A 126 25.99 -14.11 16.72
CA ASP A 126 26.61 -15.30 17.33
C ASP A 126 26.04 -15.57 18.75
N ALA A 127 25.78 -14.52 19.50
CA ALA A 127 25.26 -14.66 20.85
C ALA A 127 23.76 -15.00 20.92
N VAL A 128 22.97 -14.75 19.84
CA VAL A 128 21.59 -15.23 19.74
C VAL A 128 21.51 -16.75 19.89
N ASP A 129 22.42 -17.49 19.24
CA ASP A 129 22.44 -18.95 19.27
C ASP A 129 22.87 -19.53 20.65
N ALA A 130 23.42 -18.69 21.53
CA ALA A 130 23.78 -19.05 22.90
C ALA A 130 22.67 -18.76 23.92
N VAL A 131 21.57 -18.12 23.52
CA VAL A 131 20.38 -17.99 24.37
C VAL A 131 19.57 -19.28 24.33
N VAL A 132 19.31 -19.88 25.49
CA VAL A 132 18.53 -21.11 25.57
C VAL A 132 17.10 -20.77 26.02
N VAL A 133 16.12 -21.19 25.22
CA VAL A 133 14.70 -21.05 25.54
C VAL A 133 14.09 -22.43 25.67
N ASP A 134 13.53 -22.74 26.84
CA ASP A 134 12.81 -23.97 27.11
C ASP A 134 11.32 -23.77 26.87
N TYR A 135 10.72 -24.64 26.07
CA TYR A 135 9.31 -24.57 25.67
C TYR A 135 8.50 -25.77 26.17
N ALA A 136 7.22 -25.54 26.44
CA ALA A 136 6.20 -26.56 26.52
C ALA A 136 5.27 -26.42 25.28
N PRO A 137 5.44 -27.24 24.24
CA PRO A 137 4.68 -27.13 23.01
C PRO A 137 3.17 -27.29 23.22
N LEU A 138 2.38 -26.48 22.51
CA LEU A 138 0.92 -26.55 22.45
C LEU A 138 0.49 -26.88 21.02
N THR A 139 -0.76 -27.32 20.86
CA THR A 139 -1.33 -27.58 19.53
C THR A 139 -1.42 -26.26 18.75
N ALA A 140 -0.82 -26.22 17.58
CA ALA A 140 -0.93 -25.10 16.67
C ALA A 140 -2.23 -25.17 15.87
N VAL A 141 -2.82 -24.01 15.56
CA VAL A 141 -4.02 -23.86 14.74
C VAL A 141 -3.59 -23.20 13.44
N ILE A 142 -3.58 -23.95 12.34
CA ILE A 142 -3.07 -23.50 11.04
C ILE A 142 -4.18 -23.53 10.00
N GLY A 143 -4.46 -22.36 9.39
CA GLY A 143 -5.50 -22.19 8.41
C GLY A 143 -6.90 -21.92 9.00
N VAL A 144 -7.76 -21.34 8.16
CA VAL A 144 -9.08 -20.86 8.56
C VAL A 144 -10.03 -21.98 9.00
N ASP A 145 -9.97 -23.12 8.33
CA ASP A 145 -10.82 -24.28 8.66
C ASP A 145 -10.50 -24.84 10.04
N ALA A 146 -9.21 -24.95 10.38
CA ALA A 146 -8.77 -25.40 11.70
C ALA A 146 -9.17 -24.39 12.79
N ALA A 147 -9.12 -23.09 12.49
CA ALA A 147 -9.51 -22.04 13.43
C ALA A 147 -11.02 -22.01 13.70
N LEU A 148 -11.83 -22.36 12.71
CA LEU A 148 -13.30 -22.42 12.79
C LEU A 148 -13.85 -23.78 13.26
N ALA A 149 -13.02 -24.81 13.37
CA ALA A 149 -13.46 -26.14 13.79
C ALA A 149 -14.02 -26.11 15.22
N GLU A 150 -15.06 -26.94 15.46
CA GLU A 150 -15.63 -27.09 16.79
C GLU A 150 -14.58 -27.68 17.75
N GLY A 151 -14.37 -26.99 18.88
CA GLY A 151 -13.36 -27.39 19.88
C GLY A 151 -11.92 -27.04 19.51
N ALA A 152 -11.67 -26.21 18.50
CA ALA A 152 -10.34 -25.71 18.16
C ALA A 152 -9.65 -25.08 19.39
N PRO A 153 -8.35 -25.34 19.61
CA PRO A 153 -7.59 -24.66 20.65
C PRO A 153 -7.66 -23.14 20.49
N ARG A 154 -7.91 -22.41 21.58
CA ARG A 154 -7.92 -20.94 21.53
C ARG A 154 -6.49 -20.41 21.52
N ILE A 155 -6.22 -19.52 20.59
CA ILE A 155 -4.92 -18.84 20.46
C ILE A 155 -4.81 -17.73 21.50
N HIS A 156 -5.93 -17.04 21.77
CA HIS A 156 -6.06 -16.01 22.78
C HIS A 156 -7.15 -16.41 23.79
N GLU A 157 -6.78 -16.47 25.06
CA GLU A 157 -7.67 -16.94 26.12
C GLU A 157 -8.80 -15.96 26.44
N GLU A 158 -8.58 -14.68 26.15
CA GLU A 158 -9.54 -13.59 26.31
C GLU A 158 -10.71 -13.61 25.31
N LEU A 159 -10.60 -14.43 24.23
CA LEU A 159 -11.65 -14.62 23.23
C LEU A 159 -12.43 -15.91 23.51
N ASP A 160 -13.71 -15.93 23.17
CA ASP A 160 -14.55 -17.13 23.29
C ASP A 160 -14.23 -18.20 22.24
N SER A 161 -13.68 -17.79 21.09
CA SER A 161 -13.25 -18.65 19.98
C SER A 161 -12.09 -17.97 19.23
N ASN A 162 -11.57 -18.61 18.17
CA ASN A 162 -10.56 -17.97 17.31
C ASN A 162 -11.16 -16.93 16.35
N VAL A 163 -12.48 -16.66 16.38
CA VAL A 163 -13.10 -15.59 15.60
C VAL A 163 -12.83 -14.26 16.29
N GLY A 164 -12.08 -13.38 15.60
CA GLY A 164 -11.70 -12.06 16.13
C GLY A 164 -12.69 -10.95 15.78
N LEU A 165 -13.34 -11.06 14.59
CA LEU A 165 -14.27 -10.03 14.11
C LEU A 165 -15.24 -10.61 13.09
N ILE A 166 -16.50 -10.22 13.13
CA ILE A 166 -17.49 -10.46 12.08
C ILE A 166 -18.05 -9.13 11.62
N LEU A 167 -18.00 -8.89 10.29
CA LEU A 167 -18.66 -7.76 9.64
C LEU A 167 -19.78 -8.28 8.76
N THR A 168 -20.88 -7.53 8.70
CA THR A 168 -22.03 -7.88 7.85
C THR A 168 -22.62 -6.63 7.21
N HIS A 169 -23.07 -6.76 5.96
CA HIS A 169 -23.85 -5.75 5.28
C HIS A 169 -24.90 -6.43 4.39
N LYS A 170 -26.18 -6.09 4.56
CA LYS A 170 -27.26 -6.70 3.83
C LYS A 170 -28.27 -5.63 3.39
N THR A 171 -28.65 -5.62 2.10
CA THR A 171 -29.74 -4.81 1.56
C THR A 171 -31.07 -5.56 1.64
N ASP A 172 -32.16 -4.82 1.74
CA ASP A 172 -33.50 -5.43 1.89
C ASP A 172 -33.97 -6.20 0.65
N GLY A 173 -33.46 -5.85 -0.54
CA GLY A 173 -33.88 -6.41 -1.83
C GLY A 173 -33.24 -7.76 -2.19
N ILE A 174 -32.21 -8.21 -1.48
CA ILE A 174 -31.38 -9.36 -1.90
C ILE A 174 -32.16 -10.67 -2.07
N ASP A 175 -33.07 -10.98 -1.15
CA ASP A 175 -33.85 -12.23 -1.23
C ASP A 175 -34.80 -12.22 -2.43
N ALA A 176 -35.37 -11.06 -2.75
CA ALA A 176 -36.21 -10.87 -3.94
C ALA A 176 -35.38 -10.93 -5.24
N ALA A 177 -34.14 -10.42 -5.24
CA ALA A 177 -33.22 -10.49 -6.37
C ALA A 177 -32.89 -11.96 -6.71
N PHE A 178 -32.56 -12.78 -5.71
CA PHE A 178 -32.29 -14.21 -5.92
C PHE A 178 -33.54 -14.98 -6.34
N ALA A 179 -34.72 -14.63 -5.82
CA ALA A 179 -35.97 -15.28 -6.21
C ALA A 179 -36.41 -14.97 -7.68
N LYS A 180 -35.96 -13.83 -8.23
CA LYS A 180 -36.27 -13.41 -9.62
C LYS A 180 -35.20 -13.83 -10.63
N ALA A 181 -34.07 -14.33 -10.18
CA ALA A 181 -32.95 -14.65 -11.05
C ALA A 181 -33.28 -15.81 -11.98
N ASP A 182 -32.94 -15.65 -13.26
CA ASP A 182 -32.97 -16.72 -14.25
C ASP A 182 -31.74 -17.64 -14.12
N VAL A 183 -30.61 -17.05 -13.65
CA VAL A 183 -29.34 -17.73 -13.51
C VAL A 183 -28.73 -17.39 -12.15
N VAL A 184 -28.25 -18.40 -11.44
CA VAL A 184 -27.42 -18.25 -10.26
C VAL A 184 -26.11 -18.99 -10.49
N VAL A 185 -25.00 -18.30 -10.32
CA VAL A 185 -23.66 -18.89 -10.31
C VAL A 185 -23.05 -18.76 -8.93
N LYS A 186 -22.29 -19.77 -8.52
CA LYS A 186 -21.58 -19.77 -7.23
C LYS A 186 -20.22 -20.39 -7.38
N HIS A 187 -19.25 -19.83 -6.69
CA HIS A 187 -17.89 -20.35 -6.67
C HIS A 187 -17.17 -19.94 -5.37
N THR A 188 -16.12 -20.67 -5.03
CA THR A 188 -15.17 -20.32 -3.97
C THR A 188 -13.86 -19.90 -4.62
N ILE A 189 -13.36 -18.74 -4.25
CA ILE A 189 -12.15 -18.15 -4.80
C ILE A 189 -11.15 -17.95 -3.68
N HIS A 190 -9.93 -18.47 -3.88
CA HIS A 190 -8.86 -18.43 -2.90
C HIS A 190 -7.86 -17.34 -3.25
N ASN A 191 -7.56 -16.45 -2.29
CA ASN A 191 -6.44 -15.54 -2.32
C ASN A 191 -5.42 -16.05 -1.30
N GLN A 192 -4.40 -16.77 -1.78
CA GLN A 192 -3.39 -17.38 -0.94
C GLN A 192 -2.60 -16.32 -0.14
N ARG A 193 -1.99 -16.73 0.95
CA ARG A 193 -1.14 -15.89 1.78
C ARG A 193 0.14 -15.51 1.02
N LEU A 194 0.51 -14.23 1.04
CA LEU A 194 1.69 -13.67 0.39
C LEU A 194 2.65 -13.04 1.40
N ILE A 195 3.94 -13.09 1.09
CA ILE A 195 4.99 -12.43 1.85
C ILE A 195 5.42 -11.16 1.12
N HIS A 196 5.57 -10.06 1.85
CA HIS A 196 6.17 -8.85 1.32
C HIS A 196 7.67 -9.03 1.10
N VAL A 197 8.17 -8.64 -0.06
CA VAL A 197 9.60 -8.76 -0.38
C VAL A 197 10.15 -7.41 -0.89
N PRO A 198 10.10 -6.31 -0.09
CA PRO A 198 10.82 -5.10 -0.45
C PRO A 198 12.32 -5.38 -0.50
N MET A 199 13.06 -4.74 -1.43
CA MET A 199 14.50 -4.98 -1.59
C MET A 199 15.28 -4.60 -0.33
N GLU A 200 14.95 -3.48 0.31
CA GLU A 200 15.40 -3.15 1.67
C GLU A 200 14.49 -3.86 2.68
N THR A 201 15.07 -4.68 3.55
CA THR A 201 14.38 -5.23 4.72
C THR A 201 14.08 -4.12 5.73
N ARG A 202 13.37 -4.43 6.83
CA ARG A 202 13.13 -3.45 7.90
C ARG A 202 14.43 -3.13 8.63
N GLY A 203 14.50 -1.93 9.20
CA GLY A 203 15.62 -1.53 10.03
C GLY A 203 15.26 -0.36 10.92
N VAL A 204 15.92 -0.29 12.07
CA VAL A 204 15.77 0.80 13.03
C VAL A 204 17.12 1.14 13.67
N VAL A 205 17.35 2.45 13.87
CA VAL A 205 18.41 2.95 14.75
C VAL A 205 17.73 3.85 15.78
N ALA A 206 17.79 3.48 17.04
CA ALA A 206 17.26 4.26 18.16
C ALA A 206 18.43 4.86 18.95
N ASP A 207 18.34 6.17 19.17
CA ASP A 207 19.30 6.95 19.97
C ASP A 207 18.53 7.69 21.06
N TRP A 208 18.50 7.12 22.25
CA TRP A 208 17.90 7.73 23.43
C TRP A 208 18.98 8.40 24.26
N ASN A 209 19.01 9.73 24.23
CA ASN A 209 20.00 10.53 24.94
C ASN A 209 19.68 10.56 26.45
N PRO A 210 20.53 9.94 27.32
CA PRO A 210 20.24 9.87 28.74
C PRO A 210 20.36 11.22 29.47
N ALA A 211 20.98 12.23 28.85
CA ALA A 211 21.15 13.54 29.49
C ALA A 211 19.96 14.48 29.30
N SER A 212 19.32 14.43 28.10
CA SER A 212 18.17 15.27 27.75
C SER A 212 16.86 14.51 27.77
N ASP A 213 16.93 13.16 27.82
CA ASP A 213 15.79 12.26 27.70
C ASP A 213 15.06 12.40 26.35
N ASP A 214 15.81 12.78 25.28
CA ASP A 214 15.31 12.86 23.92
C ASP A 214 15.57 11.54 23.18
N LEU A 215 14.60 11.11 22.39
CA LEU A 215 14.67 9.92 21.57
C LEU A 215 14.64 10.28 20.08
N THR A 216 15.72 9.97 19.37
CA THR A 216 15.76 10.03 17.89
C THR A 216 15.73 8.63 17.33
N VAL A 217 14.77 8.33 16.44
CA VAL A 217 14.63 7.03 15.79
C VAL A 217 14.70 7.20 14.27
N TYR A 218 15.65 6.51 13.63
CA TYR A 218 15.67 6.31 12.19
C TYR A 218 15.02 4.97 11.89
N SER A 219 13.98 4.94 11.07
CA SER A 219 13.28 3.71 10.69
C SER A 219 12.94 3.67 9.22
N SER A 220 13.04 2.48 8.61
CA SER A 220 12.53 2.24 7.27
C SER A 220 10.99 2.13 7.29
N THR A 221 10.31 3.25 7.47
CA THR A 221 8.86 3.32 7.68
C THR A 221 8.14 4.16 6.62
N GLN A 222 6.87 3.83 6.34
CA GLN A 222 5.94 4.61 5.52
C GLN A 222 5.22 5.71 6.31
N ILE A 223 5.28 5.64 7.68
CA ILE A 223 4.42 6.39 8.60
C ILE A 223 5.18 7.01 9.78
N PRO A 224 6.18 7.88 9.53
CA PRO A 224 7.08 8.37 10.59
C PRO A 224 6.37 9.08 11.75
N HIS A 225 5.25 9.81 11.49
CA HIS A 225 4.51 10.49 12.56
C HIS A 225 3.73 9.51 13.44
N PHE A 226 3.14 8.45 12.86
CA PHE A 226 2.52 7.39 13.68
C PHE A 226 3.56 6.69 14.52
N LEU A 227 4.72 6.38 13.94
CA LEU A 227 5.83 5.79 14.69
C LEU A 227 6.23 6.68 15.86
N ARG A 228 6.35 8.00 15.68
CA ARG A 228 6.63 8.95 16.77
C ARG A 228 5.60 8.85 17.90
N THR A 229 4.32 8.90 17.54
CA THR A 229 3.22 8.85 18.52
C THR A 229 3.20 7.51 19.26
N PHE A 230 3.38 6.38 18.55
CA PHE A 230 3.38 5.07 19.18
C PHE A 230 4.63 4.80 20.02
N LEU A 231 5.80 5.30 19.62
CA LEU A 231 7.00 5.29 20.49
C LEU A 231 6.73 6.02 21.80
N ALA A 232 6.07 7.19 21.73
CA ALA A 232 5.70 7.92 22.95
C ALA A 232 4.77 7.12 23.87
N ILE A 233 3.76 6.47 23.30
CA ILE A 233 2.77 5.67 24.05
C ILE A 233 3.40 4.38 24.61
N VAL A 234 4.09 3.60 23.77
CA VAL A 234 4.59 2.27 24.13
C VAL A 234 5.81 2.36 25.06
N CYS A 235 6.73 3.29 24.81
CA CYS A 235 7.95 3.47 25.60
C CYS A 235 7.77 4.49 26.75
N GLY A 236 6.61 5.15 26.87
CA GLY A 236 6.31 6.08 27.98
C GLY A 236 7.10 7.38 27.93
N VAL A 237 7.59 7.80 26.77
CA VAL A 237 8.35 9.04 26.56
C VAL A 237 7.42 10.17 26.09
N SER A 238 7.69 11.42 26.47
CA SER A 238 6.92 12.55 25.95
C SER A 238 7.05 12.66 24.43
N GLU A 239 5.94 12.75 23.69
CA GLU A 239 5.95 12.89 22.24
C GLU A 239 6.79 14.08 21.75
N ALA A 240 6.85 15.17 22.50
CA ALA A 240 7.67 16.34 22.21
C ALA A 240 9.19 16.04 22.22
N LYS A 241 9.60 14.95 22.86
CA LYS A 241 10.99 14.48 22.93
C LYS A 241 11.31 13.38 21.93
N VAL A 242 10.33 12.93 21.14
CA VAL A 242 10.53 11.90 20.12
C VAL A 242 10.63 12.53 18.74
N ARG A 243 11.71 12.20 18.03
CA ARG A 243 11.90 12.51 16.62
C ARG A 243 12.02 11.22 15.83
N ALA A 244 11.10 10.96 14.92
CA ALA A 244 11.16 9.85 13.99
C ALA A 244 11.59 10.35 12.60
N ILE A 245 12.53 9.64 11.98
CA ILE A 245 13.12 9.97 10.68
C ILE A 245 13.05 8.74 9.79
N ALA A 246 12.30 8.83 8.70
CA ALA A 246 12.38 7.88 7.60
C ALA A 246 13.41 8.40 6.59
N PRO A 247 14.60 7.81 6.50
CA PRO A 247 15.59 8.16 5.48
C PRO A 247 15.09 7.71 4.09
N ASP A 248 15.98 7.43 3.14
CA ASP A 248 15.54 6.75 1.92
C ASP A 248 15.02 5.35 2.27
N VAL A 249 13.84 5.00 1.72
CA VAL A 249 13.19 3.71 1.99
C VAL A 249 13.17 2.87 0.71
N GLY A 250 13.77 1.69 0.77
CA GLY A 250 13.98 0.77 -0.35
C GLY A 250 12.80 -0.15 -0.63
N GLY A 251 11.60 0.46 -0.81
CA GLY A 251 10.33 -0.25 -0.97
C GLY A 251 9.58 -0.44 0.34
N GLY A 252 8.27 -0.41 0.28
CA GLY A 252 7.39 -0.63 1.44
C GLY A 252 6.26 -1.60 1.12
N PHE A 253 5.41 -1.26 0.16
CA PHE A 253 4.30 -2.09 -0.36
C PHE A 253 3.27 -2.53 0.68
N GLY A 254 3.27 -1.89 1.86
CA GLY A 254 2.49 -2.26 3.04
C GLY A 254 3.34 -2.86 4.17
N ALA A 255 4.45 -3.56 3.88
CA ALA A 255 5.34 -4.13 4.89
C ALA A 255 5.83 -3.11 5.93
N LYS A 256 6.07 -1.88 5.51
CA LYS A 256 6.60 -0.79 6.35
C LYS A 256 5.53 0.22 6.76
N LEU A 257 4.25 -0.12 6.58
CA LEU A 257 3.10 0.65 7.05
C LEU A 257 2.79 0.39 8.53
N ASN A 258 3.30 -0.68 9.09
CA ASN A 258 3.11 -1.06 10.48
C ASN A 258 4.16 -0.44 11.40
N THR A 259 3.86 -0.40 12.69
CA THR A 259 4.85 -0.26 13.76
C THR A 259 5.10 -1.64 14.34
N TYR A 260 6.36 -2.04 14.38
CA TYR A 260 6.75 -3.39 14.78
C TYR A 260 7.40 -3.41 16.17
N ALA A 261 7.40 -4.57 16.78
CA ALA A 261 8.01 -4.80 18.09
C ALA A 261 9.47 -4.30 18.16
N GLU A 262 10.24 -4.54 17.07
CA GLU A 262 11.67 -4.23 17.02
C GLU A 262 11.97 -2.73 17.13
N GLU A 263 11.07 -1.85 16.68
CA GLU A 263 11.20 -0.41 16.83
C GLU A 263 11.09 0.03 18.30
N PHE A 264 10.12 -0.54 19.01
CA PHE A 264 9.94 -0.29 20.44
C PHE A 264 11.05 -0.92 21.28
N ILE A 265 11.46 -2.15 20.92
CA ILE A 265 12.55 -2.86 21.61
C ILE A 265 13.87 -2.09 21.45
N ALA A 266 14.20 -1.62 20.22
CA ALA A 266 15.43 -0.86 19.99
C ALA A 266 15.44 0.46 20.80
N ALA A 267 14.30 1.16 20.89
CA ALA A 267 14.17 2.36 21.70
C ALA A 267 14.36 2.07 23.20
N ALA A 268 13.65 1.08 23.75
CA ALA A 268 13.78 0.69 25.14
C ALA A 268 15.18 0.13 25.48
N ALA A 269 15.78 -0.64 24.57
CA ALA A 269 17.15 -1.13 24.71
C ALA A 269 18.19 0.01 24.71
N SER A 270 18.03 0.99 23.80
CA SER A 270 18.89 2.20 23.78
C SER A 270 18.83 2.96 25.10
N HIS A 271 17.64 3.15 25.67
CA HIS A 271 17.45 3.73 26.98
C HIS A 271 18.19 2.92 28.08
N LYS A 272 17.99 1.59 28.08
CA LYS A 272 18.53 0.66 29.08
C LYS A 272 20.05 0.61 29.08
N VAL A 273 20.69 0.58 27.88
CA VAL A 273 22.17 0.49 27.78
C VAL A 273 22.85 1.84 27.71
N GLY A 274 22.10 2.94 27.57
CA GLY A 274 22.64 4.31 27.53
C GLY A 274 23.48 4.60 26.25
N ALA A 275 23.20 3.93 25.15
CA ALA A 275 23.90 4.06 23.89
C ALA A 275 22.95 3.87 22.69
N PRO A 276 23.25 4.43 21.52
CA PRO A 276 22.44 4.17 20.31
C PRO A 276 22.43 2.68 19.97
N VAL A 277 21.28 2.15 19.57
CA VAL A 277 21.07 0.73 19.21
C VAL A 277 20.55 0.64 17.78
N LYS A 278 21.21 -0.17 16.96
CA LYS A 278 20.83 -0.48 15.57
C LYS A 278 20.39 -1.93 15.43
N TRP A 279 19.27 -2.13 14.76
CA TRP A 279 18.84 -3.41 14.26
C TRP A 279 18.54 -3.33 12.76
N ILE A 280 19.01 -4.31 12.01
CA ILE A 280 18.71 -4.50 10.59
C ILE A 280 18.20 -5.93 10.42
N GLU A 281 17.00 -6.06 9.90
CA GLU A 281 16.34 -7.33 9.63
C GLU A 281 17.10 -8.12 8.54
N GLU A 282 17.37 -9.39 8.78
CA GLU A 282 17.84 -10.30 7.75
C GLU A 282 16.69 -10.75 6.83
N ARG A 283 16.99 -11.18 5.61
CA ARG A 283 15.94 -11.59 4.66
C ARG A 283 15.14 -12.80 5.15
N SER A 284 15.78 -13.78 5.74
CA SER A 284 15.11 -14.94 6.37
C SER A 284 14.23 -14.52 7.54
N GLU A 285 14.67 -13.53 8.31
CA GLU A 285 13.89 -12.92 9.39
C GLU A 285 12.64 -12.21 8.84
N ALA A 286 12.78 -11.46 7.75
CA ALA A 286 11.68 -10.75 7.10
C ALA A 286 10.55 -11.71 6.68
N MET A 287 10.89 -12.93 6.25
CA MET A 287 9.87 -13.94 5.88
C MET A 287 9.04 -14.43 7.08
N LEU A 288 9.59 -14.35 8.30
CA LEU A 288 8.96 -14.88 9.53
C LEU A 288 8.46 -13.81 10.49
N ALA A 289 8.86 -12.54 10.31
CA ALA A 289 8.60 -11.49 11.30
C ALA A 289 7.93 -10.24 10.72
N THR A 290 8.09 -9.98 9.41
CA THR A 290 7.31 -8.94 8.72
C THR A 290 5.91 -9.48 8.41
N CYS A 291 4.88 -8.65 8.54
CA CYS A 291 3.50 -9.06 8.27
C CYS A 291 3.36 -9.66 6.87
N HIS A 292 2.45 -10.62 6.73
CA HIS A 292 2.03 -11.17 5.44
C HIS A 292 0.81 -10.41 4.90
N GLY A 293 0.40 -10.71 3.68
CA GLY A 293 -0.80 -10.14 3.06
C GLY A 293 -1.73 -11.19 2.49
N ARG A 294 -2.88 -10.76 1.95
CA ARG A 294 -3.93 -11.60 1.38
C ARG A 294 -4.49 -12.61 2.40
N ALA A 295 -4.36 -13.94 2.17
CA ALA A 295 -4.86 -15.01 3.04
C ALA A 295 -6.39 -14.92 3.26
N GLN A 296 -7.16 -14.89 2.17
CA GLN A 296 -8.62 -14.72 2.21
C GLN A 296 -9.33 -15.65 1.26
N ASP A 297 -10.36 -16.35 1.76
CA ASP A 297 -11.27 -17.17 0.99
C ASP A 297 -12.58 -16.42 0.75
N ALA A 298 -13.11 -16.47 -0.47
CA ALA A 298 -14.35 -15.81 -0.87
C ALA A 298 -15.34 -16.83 -1.41
N HIS A 299 -16.44 -17.06 -0.68
CA HIS A 299 -17.58 -17.85 -1.16
C HIS A 299 -18.61 -16.89 -1.74
N VAL A 300 -18.76 -16.87 -3.07
CA VAL A 300 -19.57 -15.86 -3.78
C VAL A 300 -20.68 -16.50 -4.60
N GLU A 301 -21.86 -15.88 -4.56
CA GLU A 301 -23.01 -16.20 -5.43
C GLU A 301 -23.47 -14.94 -6.14
N LEU A 302 -23.67 -15.03 -7.46
CA LEU A 302 -24.30 -13.97 -8.26
C LEU A 302 -25.64 -14.46 -8.79
N ALA A 303 -26.67 -13.67 -8.58
CA ALA A 303 -28.00 -13.82 -9.18
C ALA A 303 -28.13 -12.86 -10.38
N ALA A 304 -28.51 -13.37 -11.55
CA ALA A 304 -28.62 -12.59 -12.79
C ALA A 304 -29.88 -12.94 -13.58
N ASP A 305 -30.30 -12.04 -14.47
CA ASP A 305 -31.31 -12.35 -15.47
C ASP A 305 -30.70 -13.17 -16.64
N SER A 306 -31.55 -13.63 -17.56
CA SER A 306 -31.14 -14.41 -18.74
C SER A 306 -30.19 -13.66 -19.70
N ASN A 307 -30.07 -12.34 -19.56
CA ASN A 307 -29.14 -11.52 -20.34
C ASN A 307 -27.82 -11.27 -19.63
N GLY A 308 -27.62 -11.78 -18.41
CA GLY A 308 -26.41 -11.59 -17.63
C GLY A 308 -26.35 -10.24 -16.88
N LYS A 309 -27.49 -9.53 -16.72
CA LYS A 309 -27.58 -8.39 -15.80
C LYS A 309 -27.67 -8.92 -14.38
N VAL A 310 -26.69 -8.57 -13.55
CA VAL A 310 -26.63 -9.00 -12.14
C VAL A 310 -27.70 -8.25 -11.34
N LEU A 311 -28.51 -9.02 -10.61
CA LEU A 311 -29.61 -8.56 -9.78
C LEU A 311 -29.21 -8.51 -8.29
N GLY A 312 -28.26 -9.36 -7.88
CA GLY A 312 -27.78 -9.40 -6.52
C GLY A 312 -26.55 -10.27 -6.33
N MET A 313 -25.81 -10.00 -5.24
CA MET A 313 -24.60 -10.72 -4.85
C MET A 313 -24.70 -11.16 -3.40
N ARG A 314 -24.42 -12.43 -3.12
CA ARG A 314 -24.12 -12.94 -1.78
C ARG A 314 -22.66 -13.31 -1.69
N ALA A 315 -22.00 -12.89 -0.61
CA ALA A 315 -20.59 -13.22 -0.40
C ALA A 315 -20.29 -13.49 1.07
N HIS A 316 -19.48 -14.51 1.32
CA HIS A 316 -18.89 -14.75 2.62
C HIS A 316 -17.37 -14.83 2.46
N TYR A 317 -16.68 -13.82 2.98
CA TYR A 317 -15.23 -13.77 3.02
C TYR A 317 -14.73 -14.28 4.37
N VAL A 318 -13.68 -15.11 4.34
CA VAL A 318 -13.01 -15.60 5.54
C VAL A 318 -11.55 -15.16 5.47
N GLN A 319 -11.13 -14.34 6.44
CA GLN A 319 -9.80 -13.75 6.51
C GLN A 319 -8.97 -14.39 7.62
N ASP A 320 -7.76 -14.84 7.31
CA ASP A 320 -6.77 -15.26 8.29
C ASP A 320 -5.95 -14.06 8.78
N TYR A 321 -6.13 -13.68 10.05
CA TYR A 321 -5.40 -12.60 10.70
C TYR A 321 -3.97 -12.98 11.09
N GLY A 322 -3.65 -14.28 11.14
CA GLY A 322 -2.46 -14.78 11.83
C GLY A 322 -2.61 -14.67 13.35
N SER A 323 -1.50 -14.60 14.06
CA SER A 323 -1.48 -14.73 15.52
C SER A 323 -1.87 -13.45 16.27
N TYR A 324 -1.75 -12.28 15.65
CA TYR A 324 -2.03 -10.97 16.26
C TYR A 324 -2.56 -9.98 15.25
N LEU A 325 -3.15 -8.91 15.74
CA LEU A 325 -3.45 -7.74 14.92
C LEU A 325 -2.18 -6.90 14.70
N GLN A 326 -2.03 -6.39 13.50
CA GLN A 326 -1.13 -5.31 13.14
C GLN A 326 -1.89 -3.99 13.08
N LEU A 327 -1.26 -2.92 12.62
CA LEU A 327 -1.84 -1.58 12.63
C LEU A 327 -3.21 -1.49 11.95
N LEU A 328 -3.38 -2.15 10.80
CA LEU A 328 -4.58 -2.05 9.98
C LEU A 328 -5.24 -3.41 9.66
N THR A 329 -4.83 -4.49 10.30
CA THR A 329 -5.34 -5.85 10.02
C THR A 329 -6.87 -5.92 9.85
N PRO A 330 -7.70 -5.35 10.75
CA PRO A 330 -9.16 -5.41 10.62
C PRO A 330 -9.69 -4.61 9.42
N LEU A 331 -9.01 -3.54 9.03
CA LEU A 331 -9.39 -2.71 7.89
C LEU A 331 -9.28 -3.47 6.56
N ILE A 332 -8.34 -4.43 6.43
CA ILE A 332 -8.09 -5.10 5.15
C ILE A 332 -9.33 -5.86 4.67
N SER A 333 -9.90 -6.69 5.53
CA SER A 333 -11.12 -7.44 5.23
C SER A 333 -12.35 -6.53 5.13
N GLN A 334 -12.39 -5.43 5.87
CA GLN A 334 -13.42 -4.40 5.73
C GLN A 334 -13.36 -3.73 4.34
N LEU A 335 -12.16 -3.43 3.83
CA LEU A 335 -11.99 -2.90 2.47
C LEU A 335 -12.42 -3.91 1.40
N THR A 336 -12.19 -5.22 1.62
CA THR A 336 -12.75 -6.26 0.76
C THR A 336 -14.29 -6.17 0.73
N MET A 337 -14.94 -6.07 1.90
CA MET A 337 -16.39 -5.90 1.98
C MET A 337 -16.86 -4.66 1.24
N LEU A 338 -16.23 -3.50 1.49
CA LEU A 338 -16.61 -2.22 0.89
C LEU A 338 -16.47 -2.22 -0.64
N MET A 339 -15.50 -2.97 -1.18
CA MET A 339 -15.22 -3.03 -2.62
C MET A 339 -15.73 -4.30 -3.29
N ALA A 340 -16.48 -5.16 -2.58
CA ALA A 340 -16.96 -6.43 -3.12
C ALA A 340 -17.76 -6.34 -4.42
N PRO A 341 -18.63 -5.32 -4.67
CA PRO A 341 -19.31 -5.14 -5.95
C PRO A 341 -18.36 -4.72 -7.09
N GLY A 342 -17.15 -4.26 -6.79
CA GLY A 342 -16.16 -3.82 -7.77
C GLY A 342 -16.64 -2.69 -8.67
N ALA A 343 -16.38 -2.82 -9.96
CA ALA A 343 -16.76 -1.85 -10.99
C ALA A 343 -18.25 -1.96 -11.44
N TYR A 344 -19.09 -2.71 -10.71
CA TYR A 344 -20.42 -3.08 -11.20
C TYR A 344 -21.54 -2.45 -10.40
N ALA A 345 -22.60 -2.05 -11.11
CA ALA A 345 -23.85 -1.55 -10.56
C ALA A 345 -24.76 -2.72 -10.11
N ILE A 346 -24.29 -3.48 -9.11
CA ILE A 346 -25.06 -4.54 -8.45
C ILE A 346 -26.02 -3.87 -7.47
N PRO A 347 -27.35 -4.05 -7.60
CA PRO A 347 -28.29 -3.29 -6.78
C PRO A 347 -28.41 -3.79 -5.34
N ASP A 348 -28.30 -5.10 -5.13
CA ASP A 348 -28.53 -5.74 -3.83
C ASP A 348 -27.41 -6.67 -3.43
N VAL A 349 -27.06 -6.63 -2.14
CA VAL A 349 -25.96 -7.46 -1.60
C VAL A 349 -26.31 -8.05 -0.23
N ASP A 350 -25.71 -9.22 0.07
CA ASP A 350 -25.66 -9.82 1.40
C ASP A 350 -24.22 -10.30 1.62
N ILE A 351 -23.43 -9.51 2.35
CA ILE A 351 -21.99 -9.74 2.53
C ILE A 351 -21.70 -9.99 4.00
N LYS A 352 -20.98 -11.07 4.26
CA LYS A 352 -20.42 -11.41 5.56
C LYS A 352 -18.92 -11.52 5.46
N VAL A 353 -18.19 -11.00 6.44
CA VAL A 353 -16.75 -11.23 6.60
C VAL A 353 -16.52 -11.84 7.97
N THR A 354 -15.83 -12.97 8.01
CA THR A 354 -15.40 -13.64 9.25
C THR A 354 -13.89 -13.61 9.31
N ASN A 355 -13.34 -13.07 10.38
CA ASN A 355 -11.91 -12.92 10.58
C ASN A 355 -11.46 -13.82 11.71
N VAL A 356 -10.41 -14.62 11.50
CA VAL A 356 -9.96 -15.64 12.45
C VAL A 356 -8.47 -15.48 12.79
N TYR A 357 -8.12 -15.77 14.03
CA TYR A 357 -6.73 -15.93 14.44
C TYR A 357 -6.22 -17.32 14.13
N THR A 358 -4.94 -17.40 13.71
CA THR A 358 -4.20 -18.65 13.49
C THR A 358 -2.79 -18.53 14.07
N ASN A 359 -2.08 -19.63 14.25
CA ASN A 359 -0.68 -19.61 14.73
C ASN A 359 0.32 -19.38 13.58
N THR A 360 0.03 -18.39 12.74
CA THR A 360 0.90 -17.96 11.63
C THR A 360 1.33 -16.50 11.82
N VAL A 361 2.26 -16.03 11.00
CA VAL A 361 2.66 -14.61 10.97
C VAL A 361 1.42 -13.72 10.78
N PRO A 362 1.28 -12.61 11.51
CA PRO A 362 0.16 -11.69 11.32
C PRO A 362 0.00 -11.21 9.89
N THR A 363 -1.24 -11.03 9.42
CA THR A 363 -1.53 -10.39 8.13
C THR A 363 -1.85 -8.91 8.28
N ASP A 364 -1.50 -8.13 7.26
CA ASP A 364 -1.87 -6.71 7.15
C ASP A 364 -1.86 -6.29 5.67
N ALA A 365 -1.83 -4.98 5.41
CA ALA A 365 -1.85 -4.41 4.08
C ALA A 365 -0.70 -4.90 3.22
N LEU A 366 -0.99 -5.58 2.12
CA LEU A 366 -0.13 -5.75 0.96
C LEU A 366 -0.71 -4.93 -0.19
N ARG A 367 0.13 -4.23 -0.95
CA ARG A 367 -0.24 -3.31 -2.05
C ARG A 367 -1.60 -3.66 -2.67
N GLY A 368 -2.56 -2.72 -2.53
CA GLY A 368 -3.96 -2.94 -2.87
C GLY A 368 -4.90 -3.17 -1.67
N ALA A 369 -4.48 -3.94 -0.65
CA ALA A 369 -5.14 -4.09 0.67
C ALA A 369 -6.67 -4.27 0.61
N GLY A 370 -7.16 -5.48 0.43
CA GLY A 370 -8.60 -5.82 0.34
C GLY A 370 -9.20 -5.59 -1.04
N ARG A 371 -8.74 -4.59 -1.81
CA ARG A 371 -9.23 -4.34 -3.18
C ARG A 371 -8.82 -5.42 -4.18
N PRO A 372 -7.58 -5.95 -4.20
CA PRO A 372 -7.23 -7.09 -5.05
C PRO A 372 -8.05 -8.33 -4.75
N GLU A 373 -8.32 -8.63 -3.47
CA GLU A 373 -9.11 -9.76 -3.02
C GLU A 373 -10.56 -9.64 -3.52
N ALA A 374 -11.16 -8.46 -3.35
CA ALA A 374 -12.51 -8.17 -3.83
C ALA A 374 -12.59 -8.24 -5.37
N THR A 375 -11.64 -7.60 -6.07
CA THR A 375 -11.63 -7.56 -7.53
C THR A 375 -11.38 -8.95 -8.12
N HIS A 376 -10.47 -9.74 -7.55
CA HIS A 376 -10.26 -11.11 -8.00
C HIS A 376 -11.55 -11.92 -7.87
N ALA A 377 -12.24 -11.83 -6.73
CA ALA A 377 -13.48 -12.55 -6.51
C ALA A 377 -14.56 -12.16 -7.52
N ILE A 378 -14.86 -10.87 -7.67
CA ILE A 378 -15.95 -10.44 -8.56
C ILE A 378 -15.62 -10.64 -10.05
N GLU A 379 -14.37 -10.43 -10.48
CA GLU A 379 -13.95 -10.59 -11.87
C GLU A 379 -14.01 -12.06 -12.33
N ARG A 380 -13.62 -13.00 -11.47
CA ARG A 380 -13.78 -14.44 -11.73
C ARG A 380 -15.26 -14.82 -11.82
N MET A 381 -16.08 -14.30 -10.91
CA MET A 381 -17.52 -14.55 -10.93
C MET A 381 -18.21 -13.99 -12.19
N MET A 382 -17.74 -12.83 -12.70
CA MET A 382 -18.24 -12.28 -13.97
C MET A 382 -17.84 -13.16 -15.18
N ASP A 383 -16.63 -13.74 -15.18
CA ASP A 383 -16.24 -14.70 -16.23
C ASP A 383 -17.12 -15.97 -16.20
N ILE A 384 -17.34 -16.54 -15.01
CA ILE A 384 -18.20 -17.72 -14.81
C ILE A 384 -19.65 -17.40 -15.22
N LEU A 385 -20.15 -16.21 -14.88
CA LEU A 385 -21.48 -15.77 -15.30
C LEU A 385 -21.60 -15.64 -16.82
N ALA A 386 -20.57 -15.03 -17.48
CA ALA A 386 -20.53 -14.87 -18.93
C ALA A 386 -20.63 -16.21 -19.66
N GLU A 387 -19.86 -17.21 -19.22
CA GLU A 387 -19.89 -18.58 -19.73
C GLU A 387 -21.25 -19.22 -19.53
N LYS A 388 -21.83 -19.11 -18.32
CA LYS A 388 -23.13 -19.69 -17.96
C LYS A 388 -24.28 -19.13 -18.79
N VAL A 389 -24.25 -17.83 -19.10
CA VAL A 389 -25.28 -17.13 -19.89
C VAL A 389 -25.00 -17.28 -21.41
N GLY A 390 -23.78 -17.62 -21.80
CA GLY A 390 -23.37 -17.76 -23.21
C GLY A 390 -23.12 -16.44 -23.93
N ILE A 391 -22.62 -15.42 -23.21
CA ILE A 391 -22.20 -14.12 -23.76
C ILE A 391 -20.71 -13.89 -23.55
N SER A 392 -20.12 -12.92 -24.26
CA SER A 392 -18.71 -12.62 -24.10
C SER A 392 -18.40 -12.02 -22.72
N ARG A 393 -17.17 -12.24 -22.23
CA ARG A 393 -16.65 -11.62 -21.00
C ARG A 393 -16.69 -10.09 -21.04
N THR A 394 -16.53 -9.49 -22.21
CA THR A 394 -16.68 -8.06 -22.45
C THR A 394 -18.11 -7.62 -22.27
N GLU A 395 -19.06 -8.34 -22.88
CA GLU A 395 -20.47 -7.97 -22.91
C GLU A 395 -21.10 -8.05 -21.50
N VAL A 396 -20.78 -9.08 -20.71
CA VAL A 396 -21.30 -9.17 -19.33
C VAL A 396 -20.85 -7.97 -18.48
N ARG A 397 -19.63 -7.50 -18.65
CA ARG A 397 -19.10 -6.33 -17.94
C ARG A 397 -19.82 -5.06 -18.35
N ARG A 398 -19.98 -4.81 -19.67
CA ARG A 398 -20.69 -3.63 -20.19
C ARG A 398 -22.12 -3.52 -19.66
N ARG A 399 -22.86 -4.63 -19.61
CA ARG A 399 -24.22 -4.67 -19.10
C ARG A 399 -24.33 -4.31 -17.62
N ASN A 400 -23.26 -4.44 -16.88
CA ASN A 400 -23.24 -4.27 -15.44
C ASN A 400 -22.49 -3.01 -14.96
N PHE A 401 -21.87 -2.22 -15.84
CA PHE A 401 -21.26 -0.94 -15.46
C PHE A 401 -22.33 0.07 -15.00
N PRO A 402 -21.97 1.00 -14.06
CA PRO A 402 -22.78 2.15 -13.73
C PRO A 402 -23.04 3.02 -14.98
N ALA A 403 -24.26 3.52 -15.09
CA ALA A 403 -24.68 4.39 -16.20
C ALA A 403 -24.57 5.88 -15.88
N GLU A 404 -24.58 6.24 -14.59
CA GLU A 404 -24.63 7.62 -14.11
C GLU A 404 -23.60 7.87 -13.02
N TRP A 405 -23.10 9.10 -12.94
CA TRP A 405 -22.08 9.53 -11.98
C TRP A 405 -22.51 10.81 -11.24
N PRO A 406 -22.15 11.00 -9.94
CA PRO A 406 -21.50 10.00 -9.09
C PRO A 406 -22.39 8.76 -8.90
N PHE A 407 -21.76 7.59 -8.74
CA PHE A 407 -22.47 6.33 -8.50
C PHE A 407 -22.36 5.94 -7.02
N THR A 408 -23.50 5.66 -6.38
CA THR A 408 -23.50 5.12 -5.02
C THR A 408 -23.64 3.60 -5.06
N SER A 409 -22.63 2.91 -4.53
CA SER A 409 -22.64 1.45 -4.42
C SER A 409 -23.68 0.97 -3.39
N PRO A 410 -24.13 -0.30 -3.44
CA PRO A 410 -25.10 -0.83 -2.48
C PRO A 410 -24.58 -0.84 -1.03
N ILE A 411 -23.29 -0.62 -0.83
CA ILE A 411 -22.64 -0.56 0.48
C ILE A 411 -22.48 0.89 0.97
N GLY A 412 -22.94 1.88 0.19
CA GLY A 412 -22.97 3.28 0.57
C GLY A 412 -21.74 4.10 0.14
N LEU A 413 -20.79 3.52 -0.61
CA LEU A 413 -19.67 4.28 -1.17
C LEU A 413 -20.13 5.11 -2.37
N ALA A 414 -19.82 6.40 -2.36
CA ALA A 414 -20.07 7.32 -3.48
C ALA A 414 -18.82 7.36 -4.38
N TYR A 415 -18.84 6.63 -5.49
CA TYR A 415 -17.78 6.68 -6.51
C TYR A 415 -17.87 8.03 -7.22
N ASP A 416 -16.77 8.78 -7.21
CA ASP A 416 -16.74 10.21 -7.55
C ASP A 416 -17.01 10.50 -9.04
N SER A 417 -16.36 9.78 -9.93
CA SER A 417 -16.47 9.91 -11.38
C SER A 417 -15.97 8.67 -12.09
N GLY A 418 -16.46 8.37 -13.30
CA GLY A 418 -16.03 7.23 -14.07
C GLY A 418 -16.57 7.20 -15.50
N ASP A 419 -15.90 6.42 -16.35
CA ASP A 419 -16.32 6.02 -17.68
C ASP A 419 -15.68 4.65 -17.99
N TYR A 420 -16.20 3.61 -17.33
CA TYR A 420 -15.62 2.27 -17.39
C TYR A 420 -15.70 1.64 -18.77
N ALA A 421 -16.74 2.00 -19.55
CA ALA A 421 -16.86 1.56 -20.93
C ALA A 421 -15.74 2.09 -21.80
N LYS A 422 -15.33 3.34 -21.60
CA LYS A 422 -14.24 3.98 -22.36
C LYS A 422 -12.88 3.31 -22.15
N THR A 423 -12.54 2.93 -20.89
CA THR A 423 -11.29 2.20 -20.62
C THR A 423 -11.32 0.82 -21.24
N LEU A 424 -12.45 0.12 -21.18
CA LEU A 424 -12.63 -1.18 -21.82
C LEU A 424 -12.56 -1.09 -23.35
N ASP A 425 -13.20 -0.07 -23.96
CA ASP A 425 -13.11 0.16 -25.40
C ASP A 425 -11.67 0.41 -25.85
N LYS A 426 -10.93 1.21 -25.08
CA LYS A 426 -9.52 1.48 -25.37
C LYS A 426 -8.66 0.24 -25.25
N LEU A 427 -8.91 -0.63 -24.27
CA LEU A 427 -8.23 -1.92 -24.17
C LEU A 427 -8.49 -2.80 -25.40
N LEU A 428 -9.75 -2.86 -25.86
CA LEU A 428 -10.13 -3.66 -27.03
C LEU A 428 -9.53 -3.11 -28.34
N GLU A 429 -9.40 -1.78 -28.47
CA GLU A 429 -8.71 -1.15 -29.62
C GLU A 429 -7.23 -1.56 -29.71
N LEU A 430 -6.58 -1.81 -28.56
CA LEU A 430 -5.17 -2.19 -28.47
C LEU A 430 -4.96 -3.71 -28.55
N SER A 431 -6.02 -4.49 -28.42
CA SER A 431 -5.99 -5.94 -28.47
C SER A 431 -6.22 -6.47 -29.89
N ASP A 432 -5.73 -7.67 -30.18
CA ASP A 432 -6.08 -8.36 -31.40
C ASP A 432 -7.59 -8.58 -31.51
N ASP A 433 -8.15 -8.41 -32.71
CA ASP A 433 -9.52 -8.81 -33.01
C ASP A 433 -9.70 -10.35 -32.89
N GLU A 434 -10.97 -10.79 -32.84
CA GLU A 434 -11.30 -12.19 -32.62
C GLU A 434 -10.77 -13.12 -33.75
N GLU A 435 -10.72 -12.65 -34.99
CA GLU A 435 -10.20 -13.43 -36.12
C GLU A 435 -8.68 -13.60 -36.00
N THR A 436 -7.97 -12.54 -35.74
CA THR A 436 -6.51 -12.55 -35.52
C THR A 436 -6.15 -13.43 -34.31
N PHE A 437 -6.87 -13.30 -33.19
CA PHE A 437 -6.64 -14.12 -32.01
C PHE A 437 -6.93 -15.61 -32.30
N ALA A 438 -8.02 -15.97 -32.95
CA ALA A 438 -8.34 -17.35 -33.31
C ALA A 438 -7.28 -17.99 -34.22
N ARG A 439 -6.74 -17.23 -35.16
CA ARG A 439 -5.62 -17.68 -36.01
C ARG A 439 -4.38 -17.95 -35.18
N ARG A 440 -3.96 -17.00 -34.29
CA ARG A 440 -2.82 -17.17 -33.40
C ARG A 440 -3.01 -18.36 -32.44
N ARG A 441 -4.23 -18.61 -31.97
CA ARG A 441 -4.58 -19.77 -31.13
C ARG A 441 -4.33 -21.08 -31.90
N THR A 442 -4.67 -21.13 -33.17
CA THR A 442 -4.40 -22.29 -34.06
C THR A 442 -2.89 -22.48 -34.29
N GLU A 443 -2.17 -21.40 -34.51
CA GLU A 443 -0.71 -21.41 -34.68
C GLU A 443 0.02 -21.86 -33.39
N ALA A 444 -0.43 -21.42 -32.23
CA ALA A 444 0.08 -21.86 -30.91
C ALA A 444 -0.16 -23.36 -30.71
N ALA A 445 -1.37 -23.84 -31.02
CA ALA A 445 -1.71 -25.26 -30.91
C ALA A 445 -0.81 -26.15 -31.80
N ALA A 446 -0.44 -25.69 -32.97
CA ALA A 446 0.50 -26.41 -33.86
C ALA A 446 1.92 -26.52 -33.28
N ARG A 447 2.28 -25.65 -32.30
CA ARG A 447 3.56 -25.67 -31.54
C ARG A 447 3.46 -26.39 -30.20
N GLY A 448 2.34 -27.04 -29.87
CA GLY A 448 2.11 -27.68 -28.59
C GLY A 448 1.79 -26.69 -27.45
N LYS A 449 1.36 -25.48 -27.79
CA LYS A 449 1.00 -24.42 -26.83
C LYS A 449 -0.51 -24.18 -26.81
N LEU A 450 -1.05 -23.77 -25.67
CA LEU A 450 -2.43 -23.30 -25.54
C LEU A 450 -2.39 -21.77 -25.33
N LEU A 451 -2.94 -21.02 -26.29
CA LEU A 451 -3.05 -19.56 -26.20
C LEU A 451 -4.36 -19.19 -25.52
N GLY A 452 -4.29 -18.33 -24.50
CA GLY A 452 -5.46 -17.81 -23.79
C GLY A 452 -5.41 -16.30 -23.63
N ARG A 453 -6.59 -15.68 -23.52
CA ARG A 453 -6.78 -14.25 -23.30
C ARG A 453 -7.63 -14.02 -22.04
N GLY A 454 -7.17 -13.15 -21.17
CA GLY A 454 -7.85 -12.72 -19.95
C GLY A 454 -8.19 -11.24 -19.94
N LEU A 455 -9.22 -10.90 -19.23
CA LEU A 455 -9.74 -9.55 -19.05
C LEU A 455 -10.07 -9.31 -17.58
N SER A 456 -9.74 -8.13 -17.08
CA SER A 456 -10.19 -7.63 -15.77
C SER A 456 -10.55 -6.16 -15.87
N THR A 457 -11.65 -5.78 -15.22
CA THR A 457 -12.00 -4.38 -14.96
C THR A 457 -11.95 -4.12 -13.46
N TRP A 458 -11.56 -2.91 -13.07
CA TRP A 458 -11.32 -2.63 -11.67
C TRP A 458 -11.68 -1.20 -11.29
N VAL A 459 -11.91 -1.00 -10.01
CA VAL A 459 -12.04 0.30 -9.36
C VAL A 459 -11.36 0.24 -8.00
N GLU A 460 -10.76 1.33 -7.56
CA GLU A 460 -10.07 1.44 -6.27
C GLU A 460 -10.65 2.58 -5.44
N ILE A 461 -10.88 2.35 -4.15
CA ILE A 461 -11.06 3.42 -3.17
C ILE A 461 -9.69 3.97 -2.77
N CYS A 462 -9.43 5.25 -3.04
CA CYS A 462 -8.17 5.94 -2.78
C CYS A 462 -8.36 7.13 -1.82
N GLY A 463 -7.30 7.45 -1.07
CA GLY A 463 -7.25 8.64 -0.24
C GLY A 463 -7.66 8.41 1.21
N PHE A 464 -8.60 7.50 1.47
CA PHE A 464 -9.19 7.29 2.81
C PHE A 464 -9.60 8.60 3.47
N ALA A 465 -10.57 9.28 2.88
CA ALA A 465 -11.04 10.60 3.26
C ALA A 465 -12.57 10.73 3.00
N PRO A 466 -13.27 11.66 3.60
CA PRO A 466 -12.82 12.58 4.66
C PRO A 466 -12.56 11.89 6.00
N SER A 467 -12.03 12.65 6.96
CA SER A 467 -11.73 12.14 8.31
C SER A 467 -12.94 11.53 9.01
N ASP A 468 -14.15 12.07 8.79
CA ASP A 468 -15.40 11.52 9.36
C ASP A 468 -15.70 10.12 8.79
N VAL A 469 -15.43 9.86 7.51
CA VAL A 469 -15.61 8.53 6.90
C VAL A 469 -14.57 7.55 7.44
N THR A 470 -13.31 7.96 7.57
CA THR A 470 -12.27 7.09 8.14
C THR A 470 -12.59 6.71 9.58
N HIS A 471 -13.09 7.67 10.37
CA HIS A 471 -13.55 7.40 11.74
C HIS A 471 -14.76 6.44 11.77
N ALA A 472 -15.73 6.64 10.89
CA ALA A 472 -16.94 5.78 10.80
C ALA A 472 -16.62 4.32 10.43
N ILE A 473 -15.50 4.07 9.71
CA ILE A 473 -15.01 2.71 9.42
C ILE A 473 -13.99 2.21 10.45
N GLY A 474 -13.87 2.88 11.59
CA GLY A 474 -13.08 2.44 12.75
C GLY A 474 -11.59 2.74 12.67
N LEU A 475 -11.15 3.65 11.81
CA LEU A 475 -9.78 4.14 11.81
C LEU A 475 -9.61 5.27 12.82
N THR A 476 -8.60 5.13 13.70
CA THR A 476 -8.28 6.17 14.68
C THR A 476 -7.74 7.45 14.04
N PRO A 477 -6.81 7.40 13.05
CA PRO A 477 -6.34 8.61 12.39
C PRO A 477 -7.36 9.15 11.37
N GLY A 478 -7.31 10.47 11.16
CA GLY A 478 -8.12 11.11 10.12
C GLY A 478 -7.66 10.81 8.69
N GLY A 479 -8.32 11.41 7.70
CA GLY A 479 -8.04 11.27 6.25
C GLY A 479 -7.19 12.39 5.65
N TRP A 480 -6.84 13.42 6.42
CA TRP A 480 -6.17 14.65 5.98
C TRP A 480 -4.66 14.51 5.76
N GLU A 481 -4.04 15.53 5.17
CA GLU A 481 -2.59 15.66 5.05
C GLU A 481 -2.15 17.13 5.18
N SER A 482 -0.89 17.37 5.59
CA SER A 482 -0.33 18.70 5.66
C SER A 482 0.80 18.94 4.66
N SER A 483 0.92 20.19 4.23
CA SER A 483 2.08 20.65 3.47
C SER A 483 2.39 22.11 3.80
N THR A 484 3.69 22.45 3.83
CA THR A 484 4.19 23.82 3.90
C THR A 484 4.98 24.11 2.63
N VAL A 485 4.69 25.27 1.99
CA VAL A 485 5.47 25.78 0.87
C VAL A 485 6.13 27.08 1.29
N ARG A 486 7.45 27.13 1.17
CA ARG A 486 8.28 28.29 1.53
C ARG A 486 9.07 28.76 0.33
N MET A 487 8.90 30.04 -0.02
CA MET A 487 9.78 30.74 -0.94
C MET A 487 10.93 31.41 -0.14
N HIS A 488 12.17 31.13 -0.54
CA HIS A 488 13.33 31.73 0.08
C HIS A 488 13.61 33.12 -0.51
N PRO A 489 14.32 34.01 0.21
CA PRO A 489 14.72 35.33 -0.33
C PRO A 489 15.62 35.21 -1.57
N THR A 490 16.22 34.06 -1.81
CA THR A 490 16.99 33.76 -3.04
C THR A 490 16.13 33.35 -4.23
N GLY A 491 14.81 33.29 -4.09
CA GLY A 491 13.88 32.93 -5.15
C GLY A 491 13.69 31.42 -5.33
N LYS A 492 14.36 30.58 -4.52
CA LYS A 492 14.16 29.13 -4.49
C LYS A 492 12.98 28.75 -3.59
N ALA A 493 12.48 27.51 -3.73
CA ALA A 493 11.37 27.04 -2.92
C ALA A 493 11.71 25.74 -2.16
N THR A 494 11.14 25.59 -0.96
CA THR A 494 11.12 24.34 -0.21
C THR A 494 9.67 23.92 0.01
N VAL A 495 9.38 22.65 -0.29
CA VAL A 495 8.14 21.95 0.07
C VAL A 495 8.42 21.05 1.26
N ILE A 496 7.64 21.20 2.33
CA ILE A 496 7.68 20.30 3.48
C ILE A 496 6.35 19.55 3.49
N THR A 497 6.38 18.23 3.41
CA THR A 497 5.17 17.41 3.29
C THR A 497 5.11 16.32 4.36
N GLY A 498 3.90 16.02 4.83
CA GLY A 498 3.66 14.89 5.73
C GLY A 498 3.64 13.53 5.01
N THR A 499 3.61 13.49 3.67
CA THR A 499 3.74 12.24 2.92
C THR A 499 5.17 11.70 3.00
N SER A 500 5.33 10.36 3.11
CA SER A 500 6.64 9.71 3.24
C SER A 500 6.86 8.74 2.07
N PRO A 501 7.61 9.12 1.02
CA PRO A 501 7.83 8.27 -0.15
C PRO A 501 8.75 7.09 0.16
N HIS A 502 8.54 6.00 -0.58
CA HIS A 502 9.37 4.81 -0.57
C HIS A 502 9.62 4.28 -2.01
N GLY A 503 9.83 5.25 -2.94
CA GLY A 503 10.15 5.01 -4.34
C GLY A 503 9.19 5.64 -5.36
N GLN A 504 8.07 6.26 -4.94
CA GLN A 504 7.02 6.75 -5.83
C GLN A 504 7.35 8.08 -6.53
N GLY A 505 8.49 8.71 -6.26
CA GLY A 505 8.89 9.95 -6.95
C GLY A 505 8.18 11.21 -6.48
N HIS A 506 7.88 11.31 -5.18
CA HIS A 506 7.17 12.47 -4.62
C HIS A 506 7.94 13.78 -4.80
N ALA A 507 9.29 13.80 -4.64
CA ALA A 507 10.06 15.01 -4.83
C ALA A 507 9.94 15.54 -6.26
N THR A 508 9.86 14.67 -7.25
CA THR A 508 9.60 15.01 -8.64
C THR A 508 8.20 15.59 -8.82
N SER A 509 7.16 14.85 -8.39
CA SER A 509 5.77 15.23 -8.60
C SER A 509 5.41 16.55 -7.87
N TRP A 510 5.90 16.73 -6.64
CA TRP A 510 5.67 17.97 -5.88
C TRP A 510 6.41 19.15 -6.50
N SER A 511 7.61 18.93 -7.05
CA SER A 511 8.32 19.97 -7.80
C SER A 511 7.56 20.41 -9.06
N GLN A 512 6.92 19.47 -9.78
CA GLN A 512 6.08 19.81 -10.94
C GLN A 512 4.86 20.66 -10.57
N ILE A 513 4.24 20.38 -9.43
CA ILE A 513 3.13 21.18 -8.90
C ILE A 513 3.62 22.62 -8.61
N ILE A 514 4.75 22.75 -7.89
CA ILE A 514 5.30 24.08 -7.53
C ILE A 514 5.75 24.87 -8.76
N GLU A 515 6.40 24.23 -9.74
CA GLU A 515 6.77 24.90 -10.98
C GLU A 515 5.53 25.44 -11.72
N THR A 516 4.47 24.65 -11.80
CA THR A 516 3.21 25.07 -12.42
C THR A 516 2.56 26.23 -11.67
N GLU A 517 2.51 26.16 -10.33
CA GLU A 517 1.78 27.14 -9.51
C GLU A 517 2.54 28.45 -9.27
N LEU A 518 3.87 28.36 -9.13
CA LEU A 518 4.70 29.51 -8.73
C LEU A 518 5.70 29.93 -9.81
N GLY A 519 5.92 29.15 -10.86
CA GLY A 519 6.93 29.42 -11.88
C GLY A 519 8.36 29.36 -11.36
N VAL A 520 8.60 28.68 -10.24
CA VAL A 520 9.95 28.40 -9.74
C VAL A 520 10.54 27.28 -10.57
N PRO A 521 11.77 27.43 -11.11
CA PRO A 521 12.40 26.36 -11.89
C PRO A 521 12.44 25.02 -11.11
N PHE A 522 12.10 23.92 -11.77
CA PHE A 522 12.01 22.59 -11.19
C PHE A 522 13.24 22.21 -10.35
N ASP A 523 14.45 22.56 -10.83
CA ASP A 523 15.70 22.20 -10.15
C ASP A 523 16.00 23.08 -8.93
N ASP A 524 15.30 24.21 -8.77
CA ASP A 524 15.39 25.13 -7.63
C ASP A 524 14.37 24.85 -6.51
N ILE A 525 13.66 23.71 -6.61
CA ILE A 525 12.67 23.28 -5.62
C ILE A 525 13.24 22.11 -4.83
N GLU A 526 13.32 22.26 -3.51
CA GLU A 526 13.66 21.20 -2.56
C GLU A 526 12.38 20.61 -1.95
N VAL A 527 12.35 19.28 -1.75
CA VAL A 527 11.24 18.60 -1.07
C VAL A 527 11.76 17.87 0.16
N ILE A 528 11.24 18.23 1.33
CA ILE A 528 11.55 17.64 2.63
C ILE A 528 10.38 16.75 3.04
N HIS A 529 10.68 15.51 3.39
CA HIS A 529 9.72 14.49 3.84
C HIS A 529 10.34 13.56 4.88
N GLY A 530 9.50 12.76 5.54
CA GLY A 530 9.96 11.64 6.37
C GLY A 530 10.56 12.02 7.73
N ASP A 531 10.65 13.30 8.08
CA ASP A 531 11.23 13.77 9.33
C ASP A 531 10.20 14.57 10.14
N THR A 532 9.84 14.05 11.31
CA THR A 532 8.80 14.62 12.18
C THR A 532 9.18 15.94 12.84
N ALA A 533 10.42 16.40 12.69
CA ALA A 533 10.84 17.72 13.16
C ALA A 533 10.48 18.84 12.20
N PHE A 534 10.20 18.55 10.93
CA PHE A 534 9.93 19.58 9.91
C PHE A 534 8.44 19.73 9.60
N ALA A 535 7.76 18.64 9.24
CA ALA A 535 6.31 18.70 8.99
C ALA A 535 5.53 18.88 10.30
N PRO A 536 4.47 19.70 10.34
CA PRO A 536 3.65 19.84 11.54
C PRO A 536 3.07 18.51 12.00
N TYR A 537 2.51 17.73 11.09
CA TYR A 537 2.09 16.35 11.22
C TYR A 537 1.83 15.78 9.82
N GLY A 538 1.86 14.45 9.66
CA GLY A 538 1.55 13.78 8.40
C GLY A 538 1.11 12.35 8.64
N LEU A 539 0.23 11.85 7.78
CA LEU A 539 -0.28 10.49 7.90
C LEU A 539 0.53 9.49 7.08
N GLY A 540 1.54 9.97 6.33
CA GLY A 540 2.43 9.10 5.56
C GLY A 540 1.86 8.68 4.20
N THR A 541 2.38 7.55 3.67
CA THR A 541 2.06 7.10 2.30
C THR A 541 1.57 5.67 2.27
N TYR A 542 0.29 5.48 1.95
CA TYR A 542 -0.42 4.21 1.79
C TYR A 542 -1.76 4.46 1.09
N GLY A 543 -2.48 3.41 0.66
CA GLY A 543 -3.85 3.52 0.15
C GLY A 543 -4.02 4.50 -1.01
N SER A 544 -3.00 4.64 -1.86
CA SER A 544 -2.97 5.54 -3.04
C SER A 544 -3.33 7.01 -2.72
N ARG A 545 -3.05 7.47 -1.45
CA ARG A 545 -3.49 8.79 -0.95
C ARG A 545 -2.57 9.95 -1.30
N SER A 546 -1.31 9.69 -1.67
CA SER A 546 -0.30 10.74 -1.72
C SER A 546 -0.63 11.88 -2.68
N VAL A 547 -1.07 11.62 -3.91
CA VAL A 547 -1.42 12.69 -4.85
C VAL A 547 -2.79 13.31 -4.54
N ALA A 548 -3.79 12.49 -4.22
CA ALA A 548 -5.16 12.93 -4.02
C ALA A 548 -5.36 13.76 -2.73
N VAL A 549 -4.49 13.57 -1.72
CA VAL A 549 -4.53 14.31 -0.45
C VAL A 549 -3.27 15.16 -0.28
N GLY A 550 -2.08 14.53 -0.27
CA GLY A 550 -0.82 15.23 -0.07
C GLY A 550 -0.45 16.19 -1.19
N GLY A 551 -0.60 15.79 -2.47
CA GLY A 551 -0.36 16.65 -3.63
C GLY A 551 -1.31 17.85 -3.67
N ILE A 552 -2.56 17.67 -3.24
CA ILE A 552 -3.52 18.76 -3.12
C ILE A 552 -3.13 19.71 -1.97
N ALA A 553 -2.66 19.19 -0.83
CA ALA A 553 -2.13 20.05 0.24
C ALA A 553 -0.95 20.91 -0.25
N VAL A 554 -0.04 20.35 -1.09
CA VAL A 554 1.05 21.08 -1.74
C VAL A 554 0.50 22.17 -2.67
N HIS A 555 -0.44 21.84 -3.54
CA HIS A 555 -1.09 22.78 -4.46
C HIS A 555 -1.75 23.94 -3.72
N LEU A 556 -2.53 23.63 -2.68
CA LEU A 556 -3.22 24.67 -1.89
C LEU A 556 -2.25 25.55 -1.10
N ALA A 557 -1.15 25.01 -0.58
CA ALA A 557 -0.11 25.78 0.08
C ALA A 557 0.60 26.71 -0.92
N ALA A 558 0.92 26.21 -2.12
CA ALA A 558 1.48 27.02 -3.20
C ALA A 558 0.52 28.14 -3.65
N THR A 559 -0.77 27.84 -3.75
CA THR A 559 -1.80 28.86 -4.06
C THR A 559 -1.83 29.98 -3.02
N LYS A 560 -1.80 29.65 -1.72
CA LYS A 560 -1.72 30.65 -0.64
C LYS A 560 -0.45 31.49 -0.72
N VAL A 561 0.70 30.88 -1.01
CA VAL A 561 1.97 31.60 -1.25
C VAL A 561 1.82 32.56 -2.41
N ARG A 562 1.23 32.13 -3.53
CA ARG A 562 0.98 32.99 -4.70
C ARG A 562 0.03 34.15 -4.38
N ASP A 563 -1.04 33.89 -3.63
CA ASP A 563 -2.02 34.93 -3.27
C ASP A 563 -1.42 35.96 -2.33
N LYS A 564 -0.57 35.55 -1.39
CA LYS A 564 0.21 36.47 -0.54
C LYS A 564 1.24 37.24 -1.36
N ALA A 565 1.94 36.57 -2.29
CA ALA A 565 2.87 37.20 -3.22
C ALA A 565 2.18 38.24 -4.11
N ARG A 566 0.95 37.98 -4.56
CA ARG A 566 0.15 38.92 -5.36
C ARG A 566 -0.10 40.25 -4.63
N GLN A 567 -0.36 40.19 -3.31
CA GLN A 567 -0.55 41.40 -2.51
C GLN A 567 0.75 42.23 -2.44
N VAL A 568 1.89 41.57 -2.22
CA VAL A 568 3.22 42.26 -2.22
C VAL A 568 3.56 42.78 -3.60
N ALA A 569 3.28 42.03 -4.68
CA ALA A 569 3.51 42.48 -6.06
C ALA A 569 2.64 43.68 -6.41
N ALA A 570 1.41 43.78 -5.95
CA ALA A 570 0.51 44.92 -6.14
C ALA A 570 1.10 46.21 -5.53
N GLN A 571 1.65 46.09 -4.31
CA GLN A 571 2.37 47.20 -3.68
C GLN A 571 3.62 47.62 -4.48
N MET A 572 4.42 46.65 -4.94
CA MET A 572 5.64 46.91 -5.73
C MET A 572 5.35 47.52 -7.08
N LEU A 573 4.22 47.20 -7.70
CA LEU A 573 3.79 47.70 -9.02
C LEU A 573 2.88 48.91 -8.93
N GLU A 574 2.56 49.41 -7.73
CA GLU A 574 1.60 50.49 -7.47
C GLU A 574 0.25 50.24 -8.18
N ALA A 575 -0.23 49.00 -8.16
CA ALA A 575 -1.44 48.55 -8.84
C ALA A 575 -2.43 47.87 -7.86
N SER A 576 -3.69 47.74 -8.27
CA SER A 576 -4.67 46.96 -7.53
C SER A 576 -4.33 45.44 -7.63
N VAL A 577 -4.59 44.69 -6.57
CA VAL A 577 -4.44 43.23 -6.56
C VAL A 577 -5.24 42.57 -7.70
N ASP A 578 -6.44 43.09 -7.99
CA ASP A 578 -7.33 42.57 -9.04
C ASP A 578 -6.86 42.92 -10.46
N ASP A 579 -5.97 43.91 -10.60
CA ASP A 579 -5.40 44.32 -11.88
C ASP A 579 -4.12 43.56 -12.25
N LEU A 580 -3.72 42.57 -11.45
CA LEU A 580 -2.54 41.75 -11.72
C LEU A 580 -2.91 40.42 -12.37
N ASP A 581 -2.22 40.08 -13.47
CA ASP A 581 -2.10 38.74 -14.01
C ASP A 581 -0.84 38.07 -13.48
N PHE A 582 -0.90 36.71 -13.36
CA PHE A 582 0.25 35.89 -13.00
C PHE A 582 0.48 34.84 -14.09
N ALA A 583 1.65 34.89 -14.71
CA ALA A 583 2.05 33.90 -15.73
C ALA A 583 3.58 33.72 -15.74
N GLY A 584 4.06 32.50 -15.93
CA GLY A 584 5.48 32.18 -16.05
C GLY A 584 6.33 32.69 -14.87
N GLY A 585 5.79 32.64 -13.64
CA GLY A 585 6.48 33.08 -12.43
C GLY A 585 6.60 34.59 -12.26
N ALA A 586 5.79 35.40 -12.99
CA ALA A 586 5.79 36.84 -12.85
C ALA A 586 4.37 37.41 -12.73
N PHE A 587 4.23 38.45 -11.92
CA PHE A 587 3.05 39.30 -11.86
C PHE A 587 3.21 40.47 -12.83
N SER A 588 2.19 40.77 -13.62
CA SER A 588 2.16 41.91 -14.53
C SER A 588 0.85 42.66 -14.43
N VAL A 589 0.88 43.99 -14.68
CA VAL A 589 -0.34 44.79 -14.68
C VAL A 589 -1.13 44.53 -15.97
N LYS A 590 -2.42 44.24 -15.84
CA LYS A 590 -3.34 44.02 -16.96
C LYS A 590 -3.30 45.18 -17.94
N GLY A 591 -3.06 44.90 -19.21
CA GLY A 591 -2.92 45.93 -20.24
C GLY A 591 -1.53 46.60 -20.31
N SER A 592 -0.61 46.29 -19.39
CA SER A 592 0.77 46.82 -19.36
C SER A 592 1.78 45.72 -19.05
N PRO A 593 1.98 44.69 -19.90
CA PRO A 593 2.78 43.52 -19.61
C PRO A 593 4.28 43.81 -19.36
N ASP A 594 4.78 44.95 -19.75
CA ASP A 594 6.15 45.44 -19.45
C ASP A 594 6.29 45.86 -17.99
N GLN A 595 5.19 46.26 -17.33
CA GLN A 595 5.14 46.58 -15.89
C GLN A 595 4.94 45.28 -15.13
N ARG A 596 6.04 44.62 -14.79
CA ARG A 596 6.02 43.29 -14.17
C ARG A 596 7.08 43.14 -13.09
N VAL A 597 6.85 42.19 -12.18
CA VAL A 597 7.77 41.75 -11.14
C VAL A 597 7.74 40.23 -11.06
N THR A 598 8.92 39.64 -10.94
CA THR A 598 9.04 38.18 -10.79
C THR A 598 8.69 37.72 -9.37
N ILE A 599 8.25 36.47 -9.21
CA ILE A 599 7.97 35.93 -7.88
C ILE A 599 9.23 35.90 -7.00
N GLN A 600 10.43 35.81 -7.61
CA GLN A 600 11.71 35.84 -6.92
C GLN A 600 11.96 37.24 -6.31
N GLU A 601 11.68 38.32 -7.06
CA GLU A 601 11.77 39.69 -6.57
C GLU A 601 10.75 39.97 -5.47
N VAL A 602 9.53 39.43 -5.62
CA VAL A 602 8.49 39.52 -4.60
C VAL A 602 8.91 38.77 -3.33
N ALA A 603 9.49 37.54 -3.47
CA ALA A 603 9.99 36.79 -2.33
C ALA A 603 11.10 37.56 -1.59
N PHE A 604 12.06 38.16 -2.34
CA PHE A 604 13.09 38.96 -1.74
C PHE A 604 12.50 40.13 -0.95
N ARG A 605 11.54 40.88 -1.53
CA ARG A 605 10.84 42.00 -0.87
C ARG A 605 10.10 41.55 0.39
N ALA A 606 9.36 40.44 0.31
CA ALA A 606 8.58 39.93 1.42
C ALA A 606 9.46 39.56 2.63
N TRP A 607 10.67 39.03 2.41
CA TRP A 607 11.63 38.72 3.48
C TRP A 607 12.38 39.94 4.00
N GLN A 608 12.60 40.98 3.19
CA GLN A 608 13.15 42.25 3.65
C GLN A 608 12.14 43.02 4.51
N ALA A 609 10.87 42.78 4.30
CA ALA A 609 9.75 43.31 5.10
C ALA A 609 9.68 44.81 5.20
N PHE A 610 10.19 45.58 4.19
CA PHE A 610 9.99 47.00 4.10
C PHE A 610 8.94 47.32 3.03
N ASP A 611 8.15 48.40 3.25
CA ASP A 611 7.09 48.82 2.34
C ASP A 611 6.16 47.62 1.97
N MET A 612 5.66 46.92 3.02
CA MET A 612 4.74 45.84 2.90
C MET A 612 3.29 46.32 2.90
N PRO A 613 2.37 45.63 2.20
CA PRO A 613 0.95 45.95 2.29
C PRO A 613 0.44 45.81 3.73
N GLU A 614 -0.54 46.59 4.12
CA GLU A 614 -1.14 46.54 5.45
C GLU A 614 -1.75 45.13 5.71
N GLY A 615 -1.45 44.55 6.85
CA GLY A 615 -1.93 43.22 7.27
C GLY A 615 -1.16 42.04 6.68
N VAL A 616 -0.20 42.25 5.77
CA VAL A 616 0.65 41.19 5.21
C VAL A 616 1.87 40.97 6.10
N THR A 617 2.02 39.73 6.61
CA THR A 617 3.18 39.35 7.44
C THR A 617 4.45 39.15 6.60
N PRO A 618 5.67 39.35 7.16
CA PRO A 618 6.93 39.05 6.49
C PRO A 618 7.03 37.62 5.99
N GLY A 619 7.83 37.40 4.94
CA GLY A 619 8.10 36.13 4.32
C GLY A 619 6.98 35.58 3.40
N LEU A 620 7.32 34.58 2.62
CA LEU A 620 6.38 33.82 1.80
C LEU A 620 6.46 32.35 2.23
N ASP A 621 5.76 32.00 3.31
CA ASP A 621 5.74 30.70 3.97
C ASP A 621 4.29 30.39 4.39
N GLU A 622 3.69 29.36 3.82
CA GLU A 622 2.29 29.04 4.07
C GLU A 622 2.10 27.54 4.30
N THR A 623 1.33 27.22 5.32
CA THR A 623 0.97 25.84 5.69
C THR A 623 -0.51 25.58 5.43
N VAL A 624 -0.82 24.39 4.92
CA VAL A 624 -2.20 23.90 4.69
C VAL A 624 -2.36 22.52 5.31
N PHE A 625 -3.52 22.30 5.92
CA PHE A 625 -4.06 21.01 6.26
C PHE A 625 -5.25 20.78 5.34
N PHE A 626 -5.23 19.69 4.57
CA PHE A 626 -6.27 19.37 3.62
C PHE A 626 -6.95 18.06 3.97
N ASP A 627 -8.24 18.11 4.28
CA ASP A 627 -9.12 16.96 4.44
C ASP A 627 -10.09 16.92 3.25
N PRO A 628 -9.96 15.95 2.32
CA PRO A 628 -10.79 15.90 1.13
C PRO A 628 -12.27 15.69 1.44
N PRO A 629 -13.20 16.19 0.60
CA PRO A 629 -14.63 15.99 0.81
C PRO A 629 -15.14 14.56 0.52
N ASN A 630 -14.35 13.74 -0.19
CA ASN A 630 -14.63 12.34 -0.49
C ASN A 630 -13.32 11.62 -0.88
N CYS A 631 -13.34 10.29 -0.87
CA CYS A 631 -12.35 9.46 -1.55
C CYS A 631 -12.33 9.74 -3.06
N THR A 632 -11.24 9.37 -3.73
CA THR A 632 -11.17 9.32 -5.19
C THR A 632 -11.21 7.87 -5.67
N PHE A 633 -11.77 7.63 -6.84
CA PHE A 633 -11.97 6.30 -7.39
C PHE A 633 -11.35 6.18 -8.78
N PRO A 634 -10.02 5.88 -8.88
CA PRO A 634 -9.41 5.48 -10.15
C PRO A 634 -9.97 4.12 -10.58
N PHE A 635 -9.93 3.87 -11.88
CA PHE A 635 -10.49 2.67 -12.49
C PHE A 635 -9.73 2.31 -13.76
N GLY A 636 -10.00 1.12 -14.32
CA GLY A 636 -9.36 0.71 -15.55
C GLY A 636 -9.82 -0.65 -16.07
N ALA A 637 -9.17 -1.06 -17.15
CA ALA A 637 -9.31 -2.37 -17.76
C ALA A 637 -7.94 -2.92 -18.16
N HIS A 638 -7.64 -4.14 -17.75
CA HIS A 638 -6.40 -4.84 -18.08
C HIS A 638 -6.68 -6.08 -18.91
N GLY A 639 -5.83 -6.32 -19.92
CA GLY A 639 -5.83 -7.50 -20.77
C GLY A 639 -4.51 -8.26 -20.65
N CYS A 640 -4.60 -9.58 -20.57
CA CYS A 640 -3.46 -10.47 -20.51
C CYS A 640 -3.56 -11.56 -21.59
N GLU A 641 -2.47 -11.88 -22.25
CA GLU A 641 -2.34 -13.05 -23.13
C GLU A 641 -1.27 -13.98 -22.60
N VAL A 642 -1.56 -15.29 -22.61
CA VAL A 642 -0.63 -16.32 -22.15
C VAL A 642 -0.53 -17.45 -23.14
N GLU A 643 0.67 -18.05 -23.26
CA GLU A 643 0.88 -19.38 -23.84
C GLU A 643 1.16 -20.38 -22.71
N VAL A 644 0.39 -21.46 -22.67
CA VAL A 644 0.58 -22.58 -21.74
C VAL A 644 1.18 -23.75 -22.49
N ASP A 645 2.28 -24.29 -22.00
CA ASP A 645 2.92 -25.48 -22.57
C ASP A 645 2.15 -26.75 -22.16
N ARG A 646 1.70 -27.53 -23.15
CA ARG A 646 0.88 -28.71 -22.92
C ARG A 646 1.59 -29.83 -22.15
N ASP A 647 2.89 -29.96 -22.34
CA ASP A 647 3.66 -31.06 -21.76
C ASP A 647 4.07 -30.77 -20.30
N THR A 648 4.28 -29.49 -19.98
CA THR A 648 4.86 -29.07 -18.70
C THR A 648 3.93 -28.24 -17.81
N GLY A 649 2.85 -27.68 -18.38
CA GLY A 649 1.99 -26.72 -17.66
C GLY A 649 2.62 -25.34 -17.47
N LYS A 650 3.83 -25.08 -18.02
CA LYS A 650 4.50 -23.79 -17.88
C LYS A 650 3.67 -22.69 -18.58
N VAL A 651 3.40 -21.63 -17.83
CA VAL A 651 2.73 -20.42 -18.31
C VAL A 651 3.78 -19.39 -18.72
N GLU A 652 3.60 -18.80 -19.88
CA GLU A 652 4.38 -17.65 -20.38
C GLU A 652 3.42 -16.52 -20.74
N ILE A 653 3.61 -15.34 -20.18
CA ILE A 653 2.80 -14.16 -20.53
C ILE A 653 3.39 -13.56 -21.81
N THR A 654 2.64 -13.63 -22.90
CA THR A 654 3.06 -13.17 -24.23
C THR A 654 2.65 -11.74 -24.54
N GLY A 655 1.69 -11.18 -23.79
CA GLY A 655 1.22 -9.80 -23.93
C GLY A 655 0.48 -9.32 -22.69
N TYR A 656 0.68 -8.04 -22.35
CA TYR A 656 -0.06 -7.40 -21.27
C TYR A 656 -0.38 -5.95 -21.63
N ILE A 657 -1.65 -5.56 -21.50
CA ILE A 657 -2.15 -4.21 -21.77
C ILE A 657 -2.86 -3.71 -20.53
N ALA A 658 -2.47 -2.54 -20.03
CA ALA A 658 -3.10 -1.83 -18.92
C ALA A 658 -3.65 -0.49 -19.42
N VAL A 659 -4.94 -0.29 -19.30
CA VAL A 659 -5.62 0.98 -19.59
C VAL A 659 -6.22 1.50 -18.30
N ASP A 660 -5.62 2.56 -17.74
CA ASP A 660 -5.98 3.10 -16.45
C ASP A 660 -6.49 4.54 -16.55
N ASP A 661 -7.37 4.92 -15.62
CA ASP A 661 -7.86 6.28 -15.45
C ASP A 661 -7.62 6.74 -14.02
N CYS A 662 -6.64 7.61 -13.83
CA CYS A 662 -6.33 8.25 -12.55
C CYS A 662 -6.65 9.76 -12.55
N GLY A 663 -7.61 10.17 -13.39
CA GLY A 663 -7.92 11.58 -13.60
C GLY A 663 -6.78 12.31 -14.30
N ASN A 664 -6.54 13.56 -13.92
CA ASN A 664 -5.42 14.32 -14.44
C ASN A 664 -4.07 13.75 -13.96
N VAL A 665 -3.08 13.73 -14.84
CA VAL A 665 -1.76 13.13 -14.56
C VAL A 665 -0.74 14.21 -14.25
N ILE A 666 -0.03 14.07 -13.13
CA ILE A 666 1.08 14.97 -12.78
C ILE A 666 2.33 14.62 -13.59
N ASN A 667 2.74 13.33 -13.58
CA ASN A 667 3.89 12.84 -14.33
C ASN A 667 3.58 11.51 -15.01
N PRO A 668 3.48 11.46 -16.35
CA PRO A 668 3.15 10.25 -17.09
C PRO A 668 4.13 9.08 -16.88
N MET A 669 5.44 9.38 -16.78
CA MET A 669 6.46 8.35 -16.57
C MET A 669 6.34 7.71 -15.17
N ILE A 670 6.04 8.50 -14.14
CA ILE A 670 5.84 7.98 -12.78
C ILE A 670 4.57 7.12 -12.74
N VAL A 671 3.49 7.57 -13.37
CA VAL A 671 2.24 6.77 -13.47
C VAL A 671 2.51 5.43 -14.15
N ALA A 672 3.16 5.41 -15.32
CA ALA A 672 3.53 4.17 -15.99
C ALA A 672 4.39 3.26 -15.10
N GLY A 673 5.37 3.81 -14.37
CA GLY A 673 6.20 3.06 -13.43
C GLY A 673 5.42 2.46 -12.27
N GLN A 674 4.37 3.14 -11.75
CA GLN A 674 3.48 2.60 -10.72
C GLN A 674 2.63 1.43 -11.27
N VAL A 675 2.10 1.57 -12.47
CA VAL A 675 1.32 0.52 -13.15
C VAL A 675 2.19 -0.71 -13.40
N HIS A 676 3.38 -0.54 -14.02
CA HIS A 676 4.32 -1.65 -14.26
C HIS A 676 4.66 -2.43 -12.97
N GLY A 677 5.02 -1.70 -11.90
CA GLY A 677 5.34 -2.33 -10.63
C GLY A 677 4.13 -3.02 -9.97
N GLY A 678 2.91 -2.49 -10.16
CA GLY A 678 1.68 -3.11 -9.68
C GLY A 678 1.33 -4.39 -10.45
N VAL A 679 1.46 -4.35 -11.79
CA VAL A 679 1.25 -5.52 -12.65
C VAL A 679 2.23 -6.64 -12.30
N ALA A 680 3.52 -6.32 -12.08
CA ALA A 680 4.50 -7.32 -11.68
C ALA A 680 4.12 -8.03 -10.36
N HIS A 681 3.57 -7.30 -9.36
CA HIS A 681 3.05 -7.91 -8.14
C HIS A 681 1.86 -8.84 -8.41
N GLY A 682 0.92 -8.43 -9.27
CA GLY A 682 -0.22 -9.28 -9.61
C GLY A 682 0.17 -10.54 -10.38
N ILE A 683 1.17 -10.46 -11.26
CA ILE A 683 1.79 -11.61 -11.93
C ILE A 683 2.43 -12.54 -10.89
N GLY A 684 3.18 -11.97 -9.92
CA GLY A 684 3.77 -12.71 -8.82
C GLY A 684 2.72 -13.51 -8.05
N GLN A 685 1.64 -12.86 -7.62
CA GLN A 685 0.52 -13.52 -6.93
C GLN A 685 -0.10 -14.64 -7.76
N ALA A 686 -0.35 -14.38 -9.06
CA ALA A 686 -1.05 -15.34 -9.91
C ALA A 686 -0.24 -16.61 -10.20
N LEU A 687 1.09 -16.49 -10.40
CA LEU A 687 1.89 -17.56 -10.99
C LEU A 687 2.97 -18.16 -10.06
N TYR A 688 3.46 -17.40 -9.05
CA TYR A 688 4.70 -17.76 -8.34
C TYR A 688 4.58 -17.76 -6.83
N GLU A 689 3.94 -16.74 -6.26
CA GLU A 689 4.03 -16.43 -4.84
C GLU A 689 2.97 -17.15 -4.00
N GLY A 690 3.39 -17.68 -2.85
CA GLY A 690 2.49 -18.28 -1.87
C GLY A 690 3.25 -18.71 -0.64
N ALA A 691 2.85 -18.26 0.54
CA ALA A 691 3.41 -18.71 1.82
C ALA A 691 2.79 -20.04 2.22
N VAL A 692 3.60 -21.07 2.38
CA VAL A 692 3.17 -22.43 2.70
C VAL A 692 3.59 -22.78 4.11
N TYR A 693 2.63 -23.15 4.95
CA TYR A 693 2.84 -23.61 6.32
C TYR A 693 2.57 -25.12 6.46
N ASP A 694 3.34 -25.80 7.29
CA ASP A 694 3.00 -27.14 7.73
C ASP A 694 1.98 -27.12 8.87
N THR A 695 1.58 -28.29 9.34
CA THR A 695 0.61 -28.46 10.44
C THR A 695 1.14 -28.03 11.82
N GLU A 696 2.45 -27.84 11.95
CA GLU A 696 3.12 -27.36 13.16
C GLU A 696 3.36 -25.85 13.13
N GLY A 697 3.00 -25.19 12.00
CA GLY A 697 3.12 -23.74 11.80
C GLY A 697 4.52 -23.27 11.38
N GLN A 698 5.34 -24.20 10.84
CA GLN A 698 6.60 -23.81 10.21
C GLN A 698 6.35 -23.30 8.80
N LEU A 699 6.96 -22.19 8.44
CA LEU A 699 6.95 -21.66 7.06
C LEU A 699 7.93 -22.49 6.22
N LEU A 700 7.41 -23.27 5.26
CA LEU A 700 8.19 -24.21 4.47
C LEU A 700 9.02 -23.54 3.38
N ASN A 701 8.64 -22.35 2.92
CA ASN A 701 9.30 -21.62 1.85
C ASN A 701 9.74 -20.22 2.30
N GLY A 702 10.38 -20.14 3.47
CA GLY A 702 10.86 -18.91 4.10
C GLY A 702 12.17 -18.35 3.57
N THR A 703 12.56 -18.65 2.32
CA THR A 703 13.77 -18.10 1.66
C THR A 703 13.45 -17.68 0.23
N LEU A 704 14.26 -16.79 -0.37
CA LEU A 704 14.12 -16.40 -1.78
C LEU A 704 14.49 -17.51 -2.78
N VAL A 705 14.98 -18.65 -2.30
CA VAL A 705 15.20 -19.85 -3.13
C VAL A 705 13.90 -20.59 -3.33
N ASP A 706 13.07 -20.64 -2.28
CA ASP A 706 11.84 -21.46 -2.23
C ASP A 706 10.59 -20.59 -2.46
N TYR A 707 10.61 -19.33 -2.07
CA TYR A 707 9.54 -18.37 -2.33
C TYR A 707 9.80 -17.67 -3.67
N GLY A 708 9.08 -18.11 -4.71
CA GLY A 708 9.27 -17.57 -6.06
C GLY A 708 8.73 -16.15 -6.17
N ILE A 709 9.55 -15.22 -6.66
CA ILE A 709 9.12 -13.89 -7.12
C ILE A 709 9.50 -13.74 -8.59
N PRO A 710 8.68 -13.06 -9.42
CA PRO A 710 8.99 -12.89 -10.83
C PRO A 710 10.25 -12.03 -11.02
N SER A 711 11.15 -12.48 -11.87
CA SER A 711 12.29 -11.70 -12.33
C SER A 711 11.93 -10.87 -13.58
N ALA A 712 12.85 -10.05 -14.05
CA ALA A 712 12.67 -9.30 -15.28
C ALA A 712 12.47 -10.18 -16.53
N ALA A 713 12.80 -11.48 -16.46
CA ALA A 713 12.60 -12.42 -17.55
C ALA A 713 11.16 -12.94 -17.64
N GLU A 714 10.45 -13.00 -16.51
CA GLU A 714 9.07 -13.45 -16.43
C GLU A 714 8.05 -12.32 -16.60
N VAL A 715 8.44 -11.07 -16.34
CA VAL A 715 7.56 -9.92 -16.53
C VAL A 715 7.58 -9.51 -18.02
N PRO A 716 6.41 -9.53 -18.70
CA PRO A 716 6.34 -9.18 -20.11
C PRO A 716 6.55 -7.69 -20.36
N HIS A 717 6.69 -7.29 -21.61
CA HIS A 717 6.50 -5.89 -21.98
C HIS A 717 5.04 -5.49 -21.71
N ILE A 718 4.86 -4.48 -20.86
CA ILE A 718 3.53 -3.98 -20.46
C ILE A 718 3.24 -2.74 -21.31
N VAL A 719 2.19 -2.80 -22.14
CA VAL A 719 1.64 -1.62 -22.81
C VAL A 719 0.77 -0.86 -21.84
N THR A 720 1.14 0.38 -21.50
CA THR A 720 0.34 1.24 -20.63
C THR A 720 -0.29 2.36 -21.43
N GLU A 721 -1.60 2.45 -21.36
CA GLU A 721 -2.41 3.52 -21.93
C GLU A 721 -3.35 4.09 -20.89
N ARG A 722 -4.01 5.20 -21.21
CA ARG A 722 -4.86 5.90 -20.25
C ARG A 722 -6.06 6.55 -20.90
N THR A 723 -7.11 6.67 -20.11
CA THR A 723 -8.19 7.63 -20.29
C THR A 723 -8.07 8.72 -19.21
N VAL A 724 -8.86 9.77 -19.33
CA VAL A 724 -8.82 10.90 -18.38
C VAL A 724 -10.25 11.27 -18.00
N THR A 725 -10.60 11.00 -16.75
CA THR A 725 -11.87 11.36 -16.10
C THR A 725 -11.56 12.05 -14.77
N PRO A 726 -11.45 13.39 -14.76
CA PRO A 726 -11.02 14.12 -13.58
C PRO A 726 -11.94 13.88 -12.37
N SER A 727 -11.33 13.79 -11.18
CA SER A 727 -12.09 13.78 -9.93
C SER A 727 -12.70 15.17 -9.67
N PRO A 728 -13.99 15.27 -9.34
CA PRO A 728 -14.60 16.54 -8.94
C PRO A 728 -14.29 16.93 -7.49
N THR A 729 -13.63 16.04 -6.71
CA THR A 729 -13.41 16.21 -5.27
C THR A 729 -12.16 17.02 -4.92
N ASN A 730 -11.35 17.38 -5.93
CA ASN A 730 -10.13 18.17 -5.73
C ASN A 730 -9.80 19.06 -6.92
N PRO A 731 -9.09 20.18 -6.68
CA PRO A 731 -8.85 21.22 -7.72
C PRO A 731 -7.95 20.77 -8.87
N LEU A 732 -7.09 19.77 -8.68
CA LEU A 732 -6.24 19.23 -9.75
C LEU A 732 -6.94 18.13 -10.56
N GLY A 733 -8.09 17.64 -10.12
CA GLY A 733 -8.81 16.53 -10.77
C GLY A 733 -8.03 15.21 -10.78
N VAL A 734 -7.11 15.02 -9.86
CA VAL A 734 -6.25 13.83 -9.77
C VAL A 734 -6.91 12.71 -8.97
N LYS A 735 -6.51 11.47 -9.22
CA LYS A 735 -6.84 10.28 -8.43
C LYS A 735 -5.55 9.51 -8.13
N GLY A 736 -5.56 8.66 -7.08
CA GLY A 736 -4.43 7.79 -6.76
C GLY A 736 -4.18 6.74 -7.85
N ILE A 737 -2.94 6.22 -7.96
CA ILE A 737 -2.57 5.16 -8.93
C ILE A 737 -1.56 4.18 -8.35
N GLY A 738 -1.17 4.35 -7.08
CA GLY A 738 -0.06 3.61 -6.48
C GLY A 738 -0.28 2.10 -6.38
N GLU A 739 -1.53 1.64 -6.30
CA GLU A 739 -1.91 0.25 -6.07
C GLU A 739 -2.69 -0.38 -7.25
N ALA A 740 -3.16 0.43 -8.17
CA ALA A 740 -4.01 0.08 -9.31
C ALA A 740 -3.57 -1.17 -10.08
N GLY A 741 -2.32 -1.21 -10.53
CA GLY A 741 -1.81 -2.33 -11.31
C GLY A 741 -1.93 -3.69 -10.61
N THR A 742 -1.79 -3.73 -9.29
CA THR A 742 -1.92 -4.97 -8.50
C THR A 742 -3.38 -5.43 -8.41
N ILE A 743 -4.32 -4.49 -8.37
CA ILE A 743 -5.76 -4.80 -8.23
C ILE A 743 -6.27 -5.52 -9.48
N ALA A 744 -5.85 -5.07 -10.65
CA ALA A 744 -6.33 -5.59 -11.92
C ALA A 744 -5.57 -6.82 -12.41
N ALA A 745 -4.25 -6.92 -12.12
CA ALA A 745 -3.39 -7.87 -12.81
C ALA A 745 -3.67 -9.32 -12.43
N THR A 746 -3.88 -9.60 -11.17
CA THR A 746 -4.15 -10.98 -10.71
C THR A 746 -5.34 -11.61 -11.44
N PRO A 747 -6.56 -11.02 -11.45
CA PRO A 747 -7.69 -11.61 -12.16
C PRO A 747 -7.49 -11.66 -13.68
N ALA A 748 -6.77 -10.71 -14.30
CA ALA A 748 -6.48 -10.74 -15.73
C ALA A 748 -5.61 -11.94 -16.12
N VAL A 749 -4.56 -12.23 -15.33
CA VAL A 749 -3.68 -13.40 -15.55
C VAL A 749 -4.43 -14.71 -15.30
N VAL A 750 -5.18 -14.81 -14.20
CA VAL A 750 -5.99 -16.01 -13.90
C VAL A 750 -7.00 -16.28 -15.02
N SER A 751 -7.71 -15.23 -15.47
CA SER A 751 -8.65 -15.31 -16.58
C SER A 751 -7.98 -15.83 -17.87
N ALA A 752 -6.75 -15.37 -18.18
CA ALA A 752 -6.02 -15.80 -19.37
C ALA A 752 -5.60 -17.28 -19.31
N VAL A 753 -5.11 -17.74 -18.16
CA VAL A 753 -4.72 -19.15 -17.97
C VAL A 753 -5.94 -20.06 -18.04
N CYS A 754 -7.04 -19.70 -17.37
CA CYS A 754 -8.29 -20.46 -17.41
C CYS A 754 -8.84 -20.57 -18.83
N ASP A 755 -8.77 -19.47 -19.63
CA ASP A 755 -9.16 -19.46 -21.05
C ASP A 755 -8.27 -20.37 -21.90
N ALA A 756 -6.95 -20.39 -21.64
CA ALA A 756 -6.00 -21.23 -22.36
C ALA A 756 -6.30 -22.72 -22.17
N ILE A 757 -6.56 -23.14 -20.92
CA ILE A 757 -6.74 -24.56 -20.60
C ILE A 757 -8.19 -25.01 -20.53
N GLY A 758 -9.17 -24.11 -20.74
CA GLY A 758 -10.59 -24.43 -20.84
C GLY A 758 -11.24 -24.80 -19.51
N VAL A 759 -10.85 -24.16 -18.40
CA VAL A 759 -11.44 -24.35 -17.06
C VAL A 759 -12.14 -23.08 -16.59
N ALA A 760 -13.17 -23.23 -15.75
CA ALA A 760 -13.92 -22.09 -15.25
C ALA A 760 -13.09 -21.23 -14.27
N ASP A 761 -12.29 -21.88 -13.42
CA ASP A 761 -11.38 -21.22 -12.47
C ASP A 761 -10.23 -22.16 -12.08
N LEU A 762 -9.15 -21.58 -11.50
CA LEU A 762 -8.00 -22.31 -11.02
C LEU A 762 -7.35 -21.55 -9.86
N ASP A 763 -7.08 -22.28 -8.77
CA ASP A 763 -6.44 -21.72 -7.58
C ASP A 763 -4.99 -21.25 -7.86
N MET A 764 -4.63 -20.13 -7.25
CA MET A 764 -3.28 -19.57 -7.25
C MET A 764 -2.40 -20.18 -6.14
N PRO A 765 -1.06 -20.19 -6.30
CA PRO A 765 -0.34 -19.83 -7.49
C PRO A 765 -0.48 -20.91 -8.58
N MET A 766 -0.68 -20.47 -9.81
CA MET A 766 -0.80 -21.36 -10.98
C MET A 766 0.58 -21.79 -11.45
N THR A 767 1.25 -22.57 -10.59
CA THR A 767 2.55 -23.17 -10.91
C THR A 767 2.42 -24.14 -12.08
N PRO A 768 3.52 -24.50 -12.77
CA PRO A 768 3.49 -25.52 -13.83
C PRO A 768 2.79 -26.80 -13.41
N GLU A 769 3.00 -27.27 -12.17
CA GLU A 769 2.35 -28.45 -11.63
C GLU A 769 0.83 -28.25 -11.47
N THR A 770 0.41 -27.11 -10.90
CA THR A 770 -1.02 -26.79 -10.71
C THR A 770 -1.74 -26.75 -12.07
N VAL A 771 -1.17 -26.08 -13.05
CA VAL A 771 -1.74 -25.95 -14.40
C VAL A 771 -1.76 -27.29 -15.13
N TRP A 772 -0.67 -28.08 -15.07
CA TRP A 772 -0.59 -29.39 -15.69
C TRP A 772 -1.64 -30.35 -15.09
N ASN A 773 -1.78 -30.39 -13.78
CA ASN A 773 -2.78 -31.21 -13.11
C ASN A 773 -4.22 -30.81 -13.50
N ALA A 774 -4.49 -29.50 -13.67
CA ALA A 774 -5.80 -29.01 -14.12
C ALA A 774 -6.12 -29.47 -15.56
N MET A 775 -5.15 -29.40 -16.48
CA MET A 775 -5.29 -29.90 -17.84
C MET A 775 -5.61 -31.40 -17.88
N GLN A 776 -4.95 -32.21 -17.05
CA GLN A 776 -5.22 -33.66 -16.99
C GLN A 776 -6.64 -33.98 -16.50
N LYS A 777 -7.18 -33.20 -15.56
CA LYS A 777 -8.54 -33.36 -15.01
C LYS A 777 -9.62 -32.84 -15.96
N GLY A 778 -9.35 -31.75 -16.68
CA GLY A 778 -10.31 -31.07 -17.56
C GLY A 778 -10.47 -31.67 -18.96
N GLY A 779 -9.67 -32.66 -19.34
CA GLY A 779 -9.74 -33.29 -20.66
C GLY A 779 -9.28 -32.41 -21.84
N ALA A 780 -8.54 -31.33 -21.57
CA ALA A 780 -7.91 -30.47 -22.59
C ALA A 780 -6.54 -31.04 -23.06
N ALA A 781 -6.33 -32.34 -22.93
CA ALA A 781 -5.15 -33.05 -23.39
C ALA A 781 -5.19 -33.30 -24.90
#